data_398f1ece1fe86bf1273a088348e4e212
#
_entry.id   398f1ece1fe86bf1273a088348e4e212
#
_cell.length_a   1.000
_cell.length_b   1.000
_cell.length_c   1.000
_cell.angle_alpha   90.00
_cell.angle_beta   90.00
_cell.angle_gamma   90.00
#
_symmetry.space_group_name_H-M   'P 1'
#
loop_
_entity.id
_entity.type
_entity.pdbx_description
1 polymer ?
#
loop_
_entity_poly.entity_id
_entity_poly.type
_entity_poly.pdbx_seq_one_letter_code
_entity_poly.pdbx_strand_id
1 'polypeptide(L)'
;MTGPTIDPARLLAGLDPAQVEAVRITRGPLVIHAGAGSGKTRVVSHRAAYAVATGNVDPRRILVVTFTDKAAGEMVARLGALGLPGIAARTFHAAALAQLRHFWPRHHDGAPAPAVLDSKIPIIGRLARGLPGGYRFTAAKDLADEIEWAKSRRLRPATYAGGAGDRMPPIPVELFVRLWADYEREKDRAGRLDFDDMLTRTVDLLESDPEAAGTVRARYSWFSVDEYQDTNPLQQRLLDLWLGDRDDLCVVGDEDQTIYTFAGATSAYLAGFTARFPGARSVTLDRNYRSSPQILALANRLLAAEGRRKRLVATRPAGPTPAIRRCADGDAELALVVSTIGGLIRADTPPGEIAILVRLNAQVPPLEAALTKAGIPFRVRGGRFFERPEVRDALRLLRRLPAGTRGDAVADAWEARLRAEMGFDPDGDAVGAEARERTAALVLLLEIAREAIASHPGAGQPAPRVDAATLLADFGRRAETEAAGSADGVNLLTLHRAKGLEWEAVLLPELEEGTLPVRHAEGDDDALAEERRLLYVGLTRARRHLTLSWASRRAGPGGREVQRRPSRFLRALEGGAAALARPGADAPPGPGRLRASRVTVLPGAPVFSTPAARPTDESLAAELRAWRSARCRADGVPAYVIAPDTLLAALVEQRPASIAALRRVKGMGPARLDLHGDELLAILARH
;
A
#
# COMPACT_ATOMS: atom_id res chain seq x y z
N MET A 1 -24.86 37.51 -18.93
CA MET A 1 -24.01 37.97 -17.84
C MET A 1 -22.59 37.55 -18.17
N THR A 2 -21.78 38.48 -18.67
CA THR A 2 -20.34 38.25 -18.93
C THR A 2 -19.65 38.13 -17.57
N GLY A 3 -19.25 36.92 -17.20
CA GLY A 3 -18.41 36.70 -16.02
C GLY A 3 -17.08 37.46 -16.13
N PRO A 4 -16.33 37.63 -15.03
CA PRO A 4 -15.08 38.37 -15.07
C PRO A 4 -14.15 37.75 -16.12
N THR A 5 -13.68 38.59 -17.05
CA THR A 5 -12.75 38.15 -18.11
C THR A 5 -11.43 37.75 -17.45
N ILE A 6 -11.13 36.46 -17.40
CA ILE A 6 -9.87 35.97 -16.87
C ILE A 6 -8.78 36.25 -17.88
N ASP A 7 -7.74 37.00 -17.48
CA ASP A 7 -6.57 37.24 -18.32
C ASP A 7 -5.72 35.97 -18.48
N PRO A 8 -5.60 35.41 -19.70
CA PRO A 8 -4.80 34.22 -19.94
C PRO A 8 -3.31 34.39 -19.56
N ALA A 9 -2.77 35.60 -19.67
CA ALA A 9 -1.37 35.89 -19.34
C ALA A 9 -1.11 35.72 -17.83
N ARG A 10 -2.06 36.12 -16.98
CA ARG A 10 -1.97 35.97 -15.52
C ARG A 10 -1.99 34.47 -15.11
N LEU A 11 -2.68 33.62 -15.86
CA LEU A 11 -2.73 32.19 -15.58
C LEU A 11 -1.39 31.49 -15.87
N LEU A 12 -0.54 32.09 -16.70
CA LEU A 12 0.81 31.56 -16.99
C LEU A 12 1.88 32.12 -16.06
N ALA A 13 1.58 33.19 -15.34
CA ALA A 13 2.54 33.83 -14.46
C ALA A 13 2.97 32.91 -13.32
N GLY A 14 4.29 32.80 -13.08
CA GLY A 14 4.87 31.99 -12.01
C GLY A 14 4.86 30.48 -12.29
N LEU A 15 4.46 30.04 -13.50
CA LEU A 15 4.67 28.68 -13.97
C LEU A 15 6.06 28.57 -14.62
N ASP A 16 6.68 27.39 -14.50
CA ASP A 16 7.92 27.11 -15.23
C ASP A 16 7.63 26.79 -16.72
N PRO A 17 8.66 26.72 -17.57
CA PRO A 17 8.48 26.49 -19.00
C PRO A 17 7.71 25.21 -19.34
N ALA A 18 7.97 24.08 -18.64
CA ALA A 18 7.27 22.81 -18.87
C ALA A 18 5.81 22.89 -18.40
N GLN A 19 5.56 23.54 -17.27
CA GLN A 19 4.21 23.81 -16.79
C GLN A 19 3.44 24.71 -17.76
N VAL A 20 4.08 25.79 -18.29
CA VAL A 20 3.48 26.67 -19.31
C VAL A 20 3.15 25.89 -20.58
N GLU A 21 4.05 25.04 -21.04
CA GLU A 21 3.81 24.17 -22.20
C GLU A 21 2.56 23.31 -21.98
N ALA A 22 2.49 22.57 -20.86
CA ALA A 22 1.37 21.72 -20.52
C ALA A 22 0.03 22.50 -20.43
N VAL A 23 0.04 23.69 -19.84
CA VAL A 23 -1.14 24.56 -19.67
C VAL A 23 -1.66 25.08 -21.03
N ARG A 24 -0.76 25.40 -21.96
CA ARG A 24 -1.14 25.89 -23.30
C ARG A 24 -1.74 24.82 -24.21
N ILE A 25 -1.52 23.55 -23.93
CA ILE A 25 -2.11 22.44 -24.69
C ILE A 25 -3.55 22.24 -24.22
N THR A 26 -4.50 22.92 -24.81
CA THR A 26 -5.92 22.91 -24.42
C THR A 26 -6.77 21.90 -25.19
N ARG A 27 -6.27 21.35 -26.29
CA ARG A 27 -6.98 20.40 -27.16
C ARG A 27 -6.14 19.16 -27.44
N GLY A 28 -6.84 18.08 -27.74
CA GLY A 28 -6.25 16.78 -28.06
C GLY A 28 -5.70 16.05 -26.84
N PRO A 29 -5.19 14.81 -27.04
CA PRO A 29 -4.72 13.97 -25.97
C PRO A 29 -3.36 14.48 -25.45
N LEU A 30 -3.25 14.57 -24.14
CA LEU A 30 -2.04 15.05 -23.43
C LEU A 30 -1.71 14.12 -22.27
N VAL A 31 -0.48 13.63 -22.21
CA VAL A 31 0.08 12.98 -21.03
C VAL A 31 1.12 13.88 -20.36
N ILE A 32 1.00 14.04 -19.06
CA ILE A 32 1.95 14.80 -18.24
C ILE A 32 2.60 13.84 -17.24
N HIS A 33 3.86 13.50 -17.50
CA HIS A 33 4.70 12.74 -16.57
C HIS A 33 5.24 13.69 -15.50
N ALA A 34 4.64 13.64 -14.32
CA ALA A 34 4.87 14.65 -13.29
C ALA A 34 5.45 14.02 -12.02
N GLY A 35 6.72 14.26 -11.74
CA GLY A 35 7.37 13.76 -10.53
C GLY A 35 6.76 14.27 -9.23
N ALA A 36 7.20 13.68 -8.12
CA ALA A 36 6.80 14.15 -6.79
C ALA A 36 7.10 15.65 -6.64
N GLY A 37 6.15 16.41 -6.07
CA GLY A 37 6.32 17.83 -5.79
C GLY A 37 6.50 18.75 -7.02
N SER A 38 6.18 18.29 -8.24
CA SER A 38 6.30 19.07 -9.48
C SER A 38 5.12 20.01 -9.77
N GLY A 39 4.11 20.03 -8.89
CA GLY A 39 2.96 20.91 -9.07
C GLY A 39 1.88 20.34 -10.00
N LYS A 40 1.71 19.02 -10.09
CA LYS A 40 0.66 18.32 -10.86
C LYS A 40 -0.70 19.01 -10.79
N THR A 41 -1.25 19.12 -9.59
CA THR A 41 -2.58 19.70 -9.35
C THR A 41 -2.66 21.18 -9.77
N ARG A 42 -1.54 21.92 -9.64
CA ARG A 42 -1.44 23.30 -10.11
C ARG A 42 -1.57 23.37 -11.64
N VAL A 43 -0.85 22.51 -12.34
CA VAL A 43 -0.91 22.46 -13.81
C VAL A 43 -2.31 22.09 -14.29
N VAL A 44 -2.97 21.09 -13.69
CA VAL A 44 -4.34 20.68 -14.03
C VAL A 44 -5.32 21.85 -13.87
N SER A 45 -5.27 22.55 -12.72
CA SER A 45 -6.18 23.69 -12.47
C SER A 45 -5.91 24.89 -13.40
N HIS A 46 -4.65 25.24 -13.64
CA HIS A 46 -4.28 26.33 -14.54
C HIS A 46 -4.61 26.00 -16.01
N ARG A 47 -4.45 24.74 -16.44
CA ARG A 47 -4.83 24.28 -17.78
C ARG A 47 -6.32 24.42 -18.02
N ALA A 48 -7.15 23.99 -17.06
CA ALA A 48 -8.60 24.16 -17.15
C ALA A 48 -8.99 25.65 -17.21
N ALA A 49 -8.38 26.47 -16.36
CA ALA A 49 -8.61 27.91 -16.36
C ALA A 49 -8.18 28.57 -17.68
N TYR A 50 -7.02 28.20 -18.20
CA TYR A 50 -6.49 28.73 -19.46
C TYR A 50 -7.36 28.31 -20.66
N ALA A 51 -7.85 27.08 -20.71
CA ALA A 51 -8.74 26.59 -21.76
C ALA A 51 -10.06 27.38 -21.81
N VAL A 52 -10.61 27.75 -20.64
CA VAL A 52 -11.82 28.59 -20.56
C VAL A 52 -11.50 30.04 -20.92
N ALA A 53 -10.43 30.61 -20.37
CA ALA A 53 -10.05 32.00 -20.62
C ALA A 53 -9.74 32.32 -22.10
N THR A 54 -9.22 31.29 -22.82
CA THR A 54 -8.96 31.38 -24.27
C THR A 54 -10.19 31.05 -25.14
N GLY A 55 -11.34 30.77 -24.55
CA GLY A 55 -12.55 30.41 -25.27
C GLY A 55 -12.55 29.00 -25.92
N ASN A 56 -11.53 28.21 -25.64
CA ASN A 56 -11.40 26.88 -26.23
C ASN A 56 -12.40 25.87 -25.70
N VAL A 57 -12.87 26.05 -24.44
CA VAL A 57 -13.75 25.08 -23.76
C VAL A 57 -14.83 25.81 -22.94
N ASP A 58 -16.07 25.36 -23.05
CA ASP A 58 -17.15 25.79 -22.15
C ASP A 58 -16.90 25.18 -20.74
N PRO A 59 -16.82 25.99 -19.67
CA PRO A 59 -16.57 25.51 -18.31
C PRO A 59 -17.56 24.42 -17.85
N ARG A 60 -18.81 24.45 -18.37
CA ARG A 60 -19.83 23.45 -18.08
C ARG A 60 -19.54 22.07 -18.67
N ARG A 61 -18.66 21.98 -19.66
CA ARG A 61 -18.28 20.73 -20.34
C ARG A 61 -16.97 20.12 -19.80
N ILE A 62 -16.39 20.72 -18.79
CA ILE A 62 -15.16 20.23 -18.15
C ILE A 62 -15.51 19.24 -17.04
N LEU A 63 -14.82 18.10 -17.02
CA LEU A 63 -14.76 17.20 -15.88
C LEU A 63 -13.30 16.96 -15.47
N VAL A 64 -12.94 17.41 -14.27
CA VAL A 64 -11.66 17.08 -13.64
C VAL A 64 -11.89 15.89 -12.70
N VAL A 65 -11.12 14.83 -12.90
CA VAL A 65 -11.22 13.61 -12.10
C VAL A 65 -10.01 13.48 -11.19
N THR A 66 -10.26 13.18 -9.92
CA THR A 66 -9.23 12.94 -8.90
C THR A 66 -9.50 11.62 -8.17
N PHE A 67 -8.55 11.19 -7.31
CA PHE A 67 -8.70 9.91 -6.61
C PHE A 67 -9.38 10.00 -5.25
N THR A 68 -9.32 11.15 -4.58
CA THR A 68 -9.90 11.33 -3.24
C THR A 68 -10.83 12.54 -3.18
N ASP A 69 -11.84 12.48 -2.32
CA ASP A 69 -12.77 13.60 -2.13
C ASP A 69 -12.06 14.86 -1.60
N LYS A 70 -11.01 14.67 -0.80
CA LYS A 70 -10.16 15.79 -0.36
C LYS A 70 -9.50 16.46 -1.55
N ALA A 71 -8.88 15.70 -2.47
CA ALA A 71 -8.25 16.26 -3.67
C ALA A 71 -9.27 16.92 -4.60
N ALA A 72 -10.49 16.37 -4.71
CA ALA A 72 -11.58 16.98 -5.45
C ALA A 72 -11.99 18.32 -4.83
N GLY A 73 -12.13 18.40 -3.52
CA GLY A 73 -12.43 19.64 -2.80
C GLY A 73 -11.33 20.70 -2.96
N GLU A 74 -10.06 20.30 -2.85
CA GLU A 74 -8.92 21.19 -3.09
C GLU A 74 -8.89 21.70 -4.55
N MET A 75 -9.21 20.84 -5.52
CA MET A 75 -9.30 21.23 -6.93
C MET A 75 -10.42 22.24 -7.16
N VAL A 76 -11.61 22.02 -6.58
CA VAL A 76 -12.74 22.98 -6.64
C VAL A 76 -12.33 24.33 -6.06
N ALA A 77 -11.69 24.34 -4.89
CA ALA A 77 -11.22 25.57 -4.25
C ALA A 77 -10.20 26.32 -5.13
N ARG A 78 -9.23 25.60 -5.72
CA ARG A 78 -8.22 26.19 -6.63
C ARG A 78 -8.85 26.76 -7.90
N LEU A 79 -9.77 26.03 -8.53
CA LEU A 79 -10.50 26.50 -9.71
C LEU A 79 -11.33 27.73 -9.39
N GLY A 80 -11.99 27.76 -8.23
CA GLY A 80 -12.72 28.94 -7.74
C GLY A 80 -11.81 30.15 -7.55
N ALA A 81 -10.62 29.98 -6.97
CA ALA A 81 -9.62 31.03 -6.81
C ALA A 81 -9.07 31.57 -8.16
N LEU A 82 -9.08 30.73 -9.20
CA LEU A 82 -8.72 31.10 -10.57
C LEU A 82 -9.89 31.76 -11.36
N GLY A 83 -11.03 32.03 -10.70
CA GLY A 83 -12.19 32.67 -11.31
C GLY A 83 -13.16 31.71 -12.02
N LEU A 84 -13.09 30.41 -11.75
CA LEU A 84 -13.91 29.38 -12.35
C LEU A 84 -14.76 28.61 -11.31
N PRO A 85 -15.66 29.27 -10.58
CA PRO A 85 -16.58 28.58 -9.70
C PRO A 85 -17.52 27.68 -10.54
N GLY A 86 -17.77 26.45 -10.06
CA GLY A 86 -18.76 25.56 -10.68
C GLY A 86 -18.22 24.60 -11.73
N ILE A 87 -16.90 24.54 -12.00
CA ILE A 87 -16.31 23.45 -12.76
C ILE A 87 -16.44 22.14 -11.95
N ALA A 88 -16.86 21.08 -12.63
CA ALA A 88 -16.99 19.77 -12.01
C ALA A 88 -15.59 19.16 -11.76
N ALA A 89 -15.19 19.11 -10.48
CA ALA A 89 -14.05 18.29 -10.03
C ALA A 89 -14.60 17.24 -9.05
N ARG A 90 -14.42 15.95 -9.38
CA ARG A 90 -15.01 14.83 -8.68
C ARG A 90 -14.06 13.63 -8.65
N THR A 91 -14.31 12.70 -7.72
CA THR A 91 -13.73 11.36 -7.83
C THR A 91 -14.47 10.54 -8.89
N PHE A 92 -13.84 9.47 -9.41
CA PHE A 92 -14.52 8.52 -10.30
C PHE A 92 -15.83 8.02 -9.68
N HIS A 93 -15.82 7.64 -8.40
CA HIS A 93 -16.98 7.13 -7.69
C HIS A 93 -18.08 8.20 -7.54
N ALA A 94 -17.73 9.42 -7.18
CA ALA A 94 -18.70 10.50 -7.04
C ALA A 94 -19.35 10.88 -8.39
N ALA A 95 -18.57 10.85 -9.48
CA ALA A 95 -19.09 11.09 -10.82
C ALA A 95 -20.01 9.95 -11.29
N ALA A 96 -19.60 8.69 -11.06
CA ALA A 96 -20.37 7.50 -11.37
C ALA A 96 -21.71 7.47 -10.60
N LEU A 97 -21.67 7.67 -9.28
CA LEU A 97 -22.86 7.69 -8.45
C LEU A 97 -23.86 8.79 -8.87
N ALA A 98 -23.37 9.96 -9.25
CA ALA A 98 -24.24 11.03 -9.75
C ALA A 98 -24.95 10.65 -11.05
N GLN A 99 -24.25 9.97 -11.97
CA GLN A 99 -24.82 9.46 -13.21
C GLN A 99 -25.80 8.31 -12.93
N LEU A 100 -25.42 7.38 -12.06
CA LEU A 100 -26.26 6.27 -11.67
C LEU A 100 -27.59 6.76 -11.08
N ARG A 101 -27.56 7.73 -10.15
CA ARG A 101 -28.75 8.33 -9.55
C ARG A 101 -29.63 9.06 -10.57
N HIS A 102 -29.02 9.67 -11.59
CA HIS A 102 -29.76 10.38 -12.64
C HIS A 102 -30.51 9.43 -13.57
N PHE A 103 -29.88 8.33 -13.99
CA PHE A 103 -30.45 7.43 -14.98
C PHE A 103 -31.20 6.23 -14.37
N TRP A 104 -30.97 5.88 -13.10
CA TRP A 104 -31.58 4.73 -12.44
C TRP A 104 -33.08 4.68 -12.53
N PRO A 105 -33.82 5.77 -12.25
CA PRO A 105 -35.30 5.76 -12.29
C PRO A 105 -35.87 5.36 -13.66
N ARG A 106 -35.13 5.64 -14.73
CA ARG A 106 -35.51 5.33 -16.11
C ARG A 106 -35.56 3.84 -16.40
N HIS A 107 -34.72 3.07 -15.73
CA HIS A 107 -34.58 1.62 -15.90
C HIS A 107 -35.27 0.81 -14.79
N HIS A 108 -35.87 1.48 -13.79
CA HIS A 108 -36.40 0.84 -12.59
C HIS A 108 -37.74 1.48 -12.18
N ASP A 109 -38.66 1.65 -13.15
CA ASP A 109 -40.05 2.10 -12.95
C ASP A 109 -40.15 3.37 -12.07
N GLY A 110 -39.23 4.31 -12.20
CA GLY A 110 -39.20 5.53 -11.43
C GLY A 110 -38.58 5.40 -10.01
N ALA A 111 -38.15 4.21 -9.61
CA ALA A 111 -37.53 4.01 -8.29
C ALA A 111 -36.19 4.74 -8.16
N PRO A 112 -35.89 5.33 -7.00
CA PRO A 112 -34.59 5.94 -6.77
C PRO A 112 -33.46 4.90 -6.74
N ALA A 113 -32.25 5.32 -7.08
CA ALA A 113 -31.08 4.45 -6.96
C ALA A 113 -30.89 3.95 -5.52
N PRO A 114 -30.52 2.67 -5.31
CA PRO A 114 -30.29 2.11 -3.98
C PRO A 114 -29.28 2.92 -3.18
N ALA A 115 -29.45 2.94 -1.86
CA ALA A 115 -28.50 3.60 -0.98
C ALA A 115 -27.18 2.82 -0.92
N VAL A 116 -26.06 3.54 -0.80
CA VAL A 116 -24.75 2.94 -0.69
C VAL A 116 -24.52 2.43 0.72
N LEU A 117 -23.87 1.27 0.86
CA LEU A 117 -23.42 0.73 2.14
C LEU A 117 -22.26 1.57 2.68
N ASP A 118 -22.29 1.89 3.97
CA ASP A 118 -21.16 2.55 4.62
C ASP A 118 -19.92 1.64 4.66
N SER A 119 -20.13 0.32 4.80
CA SER A 119 -19.07 -0.68 4.79
C SER A 119 -19.61 -2.06 4.41
N LYS A 120 -18.85 -2.79 3.58
CA LYS A 120 -19.09 -4.19 3.25
C LYS A 120 -18.60 -5.17 4.33
N ILE A 121 -17.70 -4.72 5.21
CA ILE A 121 -17.01 -5.53 6.22
C ILE A 121 -17.97 -6.28 7.18
N PRO A 122 -19.05 -5.67 7.72
CA PRO A 122 -19.96 -6.38 8.63
C PRO A 122 -20.64 -7.59 7.98
N ILE A 123 -21.05 -7.47 6.71
CA ILE A 123 -21.70 -8.56 5.97
C ILE A 123 -20.69 -9.68 5.71
N ILE A 124 -19.53 -9.33 5.14
CA ILE A 124 -18.46 -10.28 4.83
C ILE A 124 -17.98 -10.98 6.10
N GLY A 125 -17.80 -10.25 7.21
CA GLY A 125 -17.38 -10.83 8.49
C GLY A 125 -18.40 -11.82 9.07
N ARG A 126 -19.70 -11.60 8.87
CA ARG A 126 -20.72 -12.55 9.26
C ARG A 126 -20.67 -13.82 8.39
N LEU A 127 -20.52 -13.68 7.08
CA LEU A 127 -20.38 -14.80 6.14
C LEU A 127 -19.10 -15.59 6.40
N ALA A 128 -17.99 -14.92 6.68
CA ALA A 128 -16.70 -15.55 6.97
C ALA A 128 -16.77 -16.44 8.21
N ARG A 129 -17.50 -16.06 9.26
CA ARG A 129 -17.71 -16.91 10.45
C ARG A 129 -18.39 -18.24 10.16
N GLY A 130 -19.15 -18.33 9.04
CA GLY A 130 -19.76 -19.57 8.56
C GLY A 130 -18.84 -20.47 7.75
N LEU A 131 -17.60 -20.06 7.49
CA LEU A 131 -16.64 -20.87 6.74
C LEU A 131 -16.15 -22.06 7.57
N PRO A 132 -15.79 -23.19 6.91
CA PRO A 132 -15.32 -24.37 7.59
C PRO A 132 -13.91 -24.20 8.20
N GLY A 133 -13.64 -24.90 9.30
CA GLY A 133 -12.31 -25.00 9.90
C GLY A 133 -11.70 -23.66 10.29
N GLY A 134 -10.42 -23.50 10.00
CA GLY A 134 -9.65 -22.28 10.29
C GLY A 134 -10.03 -21.07 9.45
N TYR A 135 -10.67 -21.26 8.30
CA TYR A 135 -11.06 -20.18 7.40
C TYR A 135 -12.08 -19.21 8.01
N ARG A 136 -12.85 -19.65 9.03
CA ARG A 136 -13.77 -18.76 9.79
C ARG A 136 -13.06 -17.59 10.48
N PHE A 137 -11.74 -17.68 10.66
CA PHE A 137 -10.92 -16.63 11.26
C PHE A 137 -10.26 -15.69 10.24
N THR A 138 -10.49 -15.94 8.93
CA THR A 138 -9.96 -15.04 7.88
C THR A 138 -10.49 -13.63 8.09
N ALA A 139 -9.59 -12.66 8.00
CA ALA A 139 -9.95 -11.26 8.18
C ALA A 139 -10.95 -10.83 7.11
N ALA A 140 -12.09 -10.27 7.53
CA ALA A 140 -13.13 -9.83 6.61
C ALA A 140 -12.65 -8.78 5.63
N LYS A 141 -11.64 -7.99 6.02
CA LYS A 141 -11.05 -6.98 5.15
C LYS A 141 -10.23 -7.59 4.01
N ASP A 142 -9.45 -8.65 4.25
CA ASP A 142 -8.71 -9.33 3.17
C ASP A 142 -9.66 -9.93 2.13
N LEU A 143 -10.81 -10.48 2.57
CA LEU A 143 -11.87 -10.96 1.69
C LEU A 143 -12.53 -9.81 0.92
N ALA A 144 -12.75 -8.67 1.57
CA ALA A 144 -13.32 -7.49 0.95
C ALA A 144 -12.37 -6.88 -0.09
N ASP A 145 -11.08 -6.81 0.22
CA ASP A 145 -10.04 -6.31 -0.68
C ASP A 145 -9.92 -7.20 -1.94
N GLU A 146 -10.08 -8.52 -1.78
CA GLU A 146 -10.12 -9.46 -2.90
C GLU A 146 -11.36 -9.28 -3.78
N ILE A 147 -12.53 -9.04 -3.18
CA ILE A 147 -13.77 -8.71 -3.93
C ILE A 147 -13.57 -7.38 -4.69
N GLU A 148 -12.98 -6.37 -4.07
CA GLU A 148 -12.70 -5.08 -4.68
C GLU A 148 -11.74 -5.22 -5.88
N TRP A 149 -10.66 -5.95 -5.70
CA TRP A 149 -9.72 -6.26 -6.78
C TRP A 149 -10.43 -6.98 -7.94
N ALA A 150 -11.24 -7.99 -7.65
CA ALA A 150 -11.97 -8.74 -8.66
C ALA A 150 -12.99 -7.87 -9.42
N LYS A 151 -13.78 -7.05 -8.70
CA LYS A 151 -14.71 -6.10 -9.31
C LYS A 151 -13.99 -5.05 -10.15
N SER A 152 -12.83 -4.58 -9.71
CA SER A 152 -12.01 -3.61 -10.48
C SER A 152 -11.59 -4.14 -11.85
N ARG A 153 -11.52 -5.47 -12.00
CA ARG A 153 -11.23 -6.20 -13.25
C ARG A 153 -12.49 -6.71 -13.95
N ARG A 154 -13.67 -6.29 -13.49
CA ARG A 154 -14.97 -6.71 -14.02
C ARG A 154 -15.23 -8.22 -13.88
N LEU A 155 -14.56 -8.88 -12.95
CA LEU A 155 -14.86 -10.26 -12.62
C LEU A 155 -16.16 -10.32 -11.80
N ARG A 156 -16.84 -11.44 -11.91
CA ARG A 156 -18.02 -11.82 -11.13
C ARG A 156 -17.74 -13.14 -10.42
N PRO A 157 -18.49 -13.53 -9.39
CA PRO A 157 -18.27 -14.83 -8.74
C PRO A 157 -18.12 -15.99 -9.73
N ALA A 158 -19.00 -16.05 -10.73
CA ALA A 158 -18.99 -17.11 -11.75
C ALA A 158 -17.75 -17.09 -12.68
N THR A 159 -17.09 -15.97 -12.85
CA THR A 159 -15.93 -15.82 -13.76
C THR A 159 -14.62 -15.69 -13.03
N TYR A 160 -14.62 -15.65 -11.71
CA TYR A 160 -13.43 -15.41 -10.89
C TYR A 160 -12.34 -16.47 -11.12
N ALA A 161 -12.69 -17.75 -11.02
CA ALA A 161 -11.73 -18.85 -11.14
C ALA A 161 -10.96 -18.86 -12.48
N GLY A 162 -11.61 -18.44 -13.56
CA GLY A 162 -10.96 -18.34 -14.89
C GLY A 162 -10.28 -17.00 -15.16
N GLY A 163 -10.64 -15.94 -14.43
CA GLY A 163 -10.17 -14.57 -14.68
C GLY A 163 -9.13 -14.05 -13.69
N ALA A 164 -8.92 -14.74 -12.57
CA ALA A 164 -7.99 -14.31 -11.53
C ALA A 164 -6.51 -14.57 -11.88
N GLY A 165 -6.23 -15.41 -12.90
CA GLY A 165 -4.86 -15.81 -13.26
C GLY A 165 -4.20 -16.57 -12.10
N ASP A 166 -2.94 -16.24 -11.80
CA ASP A 166 -2.15 -16.85 -10.71
C ASP A 166 -2.45 -16.26 -9.33
N ARG A 167 -3.44 -15.37 -9.22
CA ARG A 167 -3.77 -14.73 -7.95
C ARG A 167 -4.36 -15.72 -6.97
N MET A 168 -3.84 -15.71 -5.76
CA MET A 168 -4.29 -16.56 -4.66
C MET A 168 -5.17 -15.73 -3.71
N PRO A 169 -6.49 -16.01 -3.62
CA PRO A 169 -7.35 -15.36 -2.63
C PRO A 169 -7.00 -15.84 -1.21
N PRO A 170 -7.43 -15.10 -0.16
CA PRO A 170 -7.13 -15.43 1.24
C PRO A 170 -7.65 -16.78 1.72
N ILE A 171 -8.60 -17.37 0.99
CA ILE A 171 -9.20 -18.69 1.24
C ILE A 171 -9.29 -19.47 -0.08
N PRO A 172 -9.50 -20.79 -0.07
CA PRO A 172 -9.68 -21.57 -1.30
C PRO A 172 -10.68 -20.93 -2.26
N VAL A 173 -10.37 -20.98 -3.55
CA VAL A 173 -11.13 -20.27 -4.62
C VAL A 173 -12.63 -20.61 -4.55
N GLU A 174 -12.99 -21.87 -4.34
CA GLU A 174 -14.37 -22.35 -4.28
C GLU A 174 -15.14 -21.73 -3.10
N LEU A 175 -14.46 -21.63 -1.94
CA LEU A 175 -15.03 -20.99 -0.75
C LEU A 175 -15.16 -19.48 -0.95
N PHE A 176 -14.17 -18.85 -1.58
CA PHE A 176 -14.20 -17.43 -1.89
C PHE A 176 -15.33 -17.08 -2.86
N VAL A 177 -15.45 -17.82 -3.95
CA VAL A 177 -16.53 -17.62 -4.95
C VAL A 177 -17.91 -17.75 -4.31
N ARG A 178 -18.11 -18.78 -3.45
CA ARG A 178 -19.35 -18.97 -2.73
C ARG A 178 -19.64 -17.82 -1.77
N LEU A 179 -18.66 -17.42 -0.95
CA LEU A 179 -18.79 -16.31 -0.02
C LEU A 179 -19.12 -15.02 -0.75
N TRP A 180 -18.43 -14.73 -1.85
CA TRP A 180 -18.71 -13.55 -2.67
C TRP A 180 -20.11 -13.58 -3.28
N ALA A 181 -20.55 -14.72 -3.81
CA ALA A 181 -21.91 -14.87 -4.32
C ALA A 181 -22.98 -14.65 -3.22
N ASP A 182 -22.72 -15.16 -2.00
CA ASP A 182 -23.59 -14.96 -0.84
C ASP A 182 -23.63 -13.48 -0.44
N TYR A 183 -22.49 -12.80 -0.45
CA TYR A 183 -22.38 -11.37 -0.20
C TYR A 183 -23.21 -10.54 -1.20
N GLU A 184 -23.08 -10.82 -2.49
CA GLU A 184 -23.87 -10.10 -3.52
C GLU A 184 -25.38 -10.33 -3.31
N ARG A 185 -25.79 -11.57 -3.02
CA ARG A 185 -27.21 -11.87 -2.74
C ARG A 185 -27.76 -11.17 -1.51
N GLU A 186 -26.99 -11.09 -0.43
CA GLU A 186 -27.43 -10.35 0.78
C GLU A 186 -27.52 -8.86 0.52
N LYS A 187 -26.57 -8.29 -0.18
CA LYS A 187 -26.54 -6.88 -0.57
C LYS A 187 -27.75 -6.53 -1.45
N ASP A 188 -28.02 -7.34 -2.48
CA ASP A 188 -29.15 -7.13 -3.39
C ASP A 188 -30.51 -7.26 -2.66
N ARG A 189 -30.66 -8.24 -1.74
CA ARG A 189 -31.87 -8.36 -0.90
C ARG A 189 -32.08 -7.15 0.01
N ALA A 190 -31.00 -6.55 0.48
CA ALA A 190 -31.05 -5.34 1.30
C ALA A 190 -31.34 -4.07 0.47
N GLY A 191 -31.42 -4.16 -0.86
CA GLY A 191 -31.57 -3.01 -1.75
C GLY A 191 -30.42 -2.01 -1.60
N ARG A 192 -29.17 -2.51 -1.50
CA ARG A 192 -27.99 -1.69 -1.27
C ARG A 192 -26.97 -1.84 -2.39
N LEU A 193 -26.17 -0.80 -2.59
CA LEU A 193 -24.96 -0.81 -3.41
C LEU A 193 -23.75 -0.76 -2.49
N ASP A 194 -22.66 -1.43 -2.84
CA ASP A 194 -21.36 -1.14 -2.24
C ASP A 194 -20.61 -0.06 -3.03
N PHE A 195 -19.42 0.28 -2.54
CA PHE A 195 -18.61 1.32 -3.16
C PHE A 195 -18.17 0.94 -4.58
N ASP A 196 -17.88 -0.33 -4.83
CA ASP A 196 -17.46 -0.83 -6.15
C ASP A 196 -18.65 -0.87 -7.12
N ASP A 197 -19.85 -1.09 -6.62
CA ASP A 197 -21.07 -1.10 -7.45
C ASP A 197 -21.35 0.26 -8.08
N MET A 198 -20.93 1.36 -7.45
CA MET A 198 -21.08 2.68 -8.05
C MET A 198 -20.44 2.73 -9.44
N LEU A 199 -19.23 2.14 -9.57
CA LEU A 199 -18.54 2.07 -10.86
C LEU A 199 -19.12 0.98 -11.75
N THR A 200 -19.26 -0.24 -11.23
CA THR A 200 -19.70 -1.40 -12.01
C THR A 200 -21.07 -1.17 -12.64
N ARG A 201 -22.07 -0.73 -11.82
CA ARG A 201 -23.42 -0.47 -12.31
C ARG A 201 -23.48 0.72 -13.27
N THR A 202 -22.63 1.75 -13.07
CA THR A 202 -22.57 2.87 -14.02
C THR A 202 -21.95 2.43 -15.35
N VAL A 203 -20.91 1.61 -15.34
CA VAL A 203 -20.35 1.05 -16.57
C VAL A 203 -21.35 0.19 -17.28
N ASP A 204 -22.03 -0.74 -16.57
CA ASP A 204 -23.05 -1.62 -17.15
C ASP A 204 -24.21 -0.80 -17.76
N LEU A 205 -24.66 0.28 -17.08
CA LEU A 205 -25.70 1.18 -17.56
C LEU A 205 -25.28 1.91 -18.84
N LEU A 206 -24.08 2.52 -18.86
CA LEU A 206 -23.61 3.27 -20.03
C LEU A 206 -23.27 2.37 -21.23
N GLU A 207 -22.95 1.08 -20.98
CA GLU A 207 -22.76 0.08 -22.04
C GLU A 207 -24.11 -0.39 -22.63
N SER A 208 -25.14 -0.52 -21.82
CA SER A 208 -26.46 -1.02 -22.22
C SER A 208 -27.42 0.07 -22.72
N ASP A 209 -27.20 1.34 -22.37
CA ASP A 209 -28.03 2.48 -22.78
C ASP A 209 -27.20 3.53 -23.55
N PRO A 210 -27.22 3.47 -24.90
CA PRO A 210 -26.52 4.43 -25.75
C PRO A 210 -27.01 5.88 -25.59
N GLU A 211 -28.28 6.10 -25.21
CA GLU A 211 -28.86 7.43 -24.99
C GLU A 211 -28.32 8.03 -23.70
N ALA A 212 -28.25 7.25 -22.60
CA ALA A 212 -27.60 7.68 -21.37
C ALA A 212 -26.14 8.02 -21.61
N ALA A 213 -25.39 7.16 -22.32
CA ALA A 213 -24.01 7.42 -22.70
C ALA A 213 -23.88 8.69 -23.55
N GLY A 214 -24.77 8.91 -24.53
CA GLY A 214 -24.84 10.12 -25.35
C GLY A 214 -25.08 11.38 -24.50
N THR A 215 -25.98 11.30 -23.53
CA THR A 215 -26.28 12.41 -22.60
C THR A 215 -25.04 12.79 -21.76
N VAL A 216 -24.32 11.81 -21.23
CA VAL A 216 -23.08 12.06 -20.48
C VAL A 216 -22.01 12.68 -21.39
N ARG A 217 -21.85 12.18 -22.61
CA ARG A 217 -20.92 12.72 -23.61
C ARG A 217 -21.30 14.15 -24.05
N ALA A 218 -22.56 14.47 -24.15
CA ALA A 218 -23.03 15.84 -24.43
C ALA A 218 -22.72 16.80 -23.26
N ARG A 219 -22.80 16.30 -22.04
CA ARG A 219 -22.49 17.07 -20.82
C ARG A 219 -21.02 17.33 -20.63
N TYR A 220 -20.16 16.34 -20.84
CA TYR A 220 -18.71 16.44 -20.64
C TYR A 220 -17.98 16.12 -21.93
N SER A 221 -17.14 17.03 -22.38
CA SER A 221 -16.35 16.86 -23.61
C SER A 221 -14.85 17.14 -23.42
N TRP A 222 -14.45 17.56 -22.23
CA TRP A 222 -13.07 17.86 -21.91
C TRP A 222 -12.71 17.31 -20.53
N PHE A 223 -11.66 16.50 -20.50
CA PHE A 223 -11.32 15.72 -19.32
C PHE A 223 -9.89 16.01 -18.86
N SER A 224 -9.70 16.08 -17.55
CA SER A 224 -8.38 15.99 -16.94
C SER A 224 -8.43 14.99 -15.79
N VAL A 225 -7.52 14.02 -15.78
CA VAL A 225 -7.42 12.99 -14.75
C VAL A 225 -6.10 13.16 -14.01
N ASP A 226 -6.17 13.49 -12.72
CA ASP A 226 -5.01 13.57 -11.83
C ASP A 226 -4.71 12.20 -11.20
N GLU A 227 -3.46 11.95 -10.80
CA GLU A 227 -2.98 10.67 -10.24
C GLU A 227 -3.32 9.44 -11.13
N TYR A 228 -3.23 9.59 -12.46
CA TYR A 228 -3.69 8.58 -13.42
C TYR A 228 -2.99 7.22 -13.29
N GLN A 229 -1.80 7.16 -12.69
CA GLN A 229 -1.08 5.91 -12.39
C GLN A 229 -1.81 5.02 -11.37
N ASP A 230 -2.81 5.54 -10.64
CA ASP A 230 -3.60 4.76 -9.69
C ASP A 230 -4.93 4.25 -10.30
N THR A 231 -5.16 4.50 -11.60
CA THR A 231 -6.38 4.07 -12.29
C THR A 231 -6.42 2.54 -12.42
N ASN A 232 -7.56 1.95 -12.04
CA ASN A 232 -7.83 0.53 -12.25
C ASN A 232 -8.61 0.28 -13.57
N PRO A 233 -8.72 -0.99 -14.05
CA PRO A 233 -9.40 -1.31 -15.32
C PRO A 233 -10.86 -0.85 -15.39
N LEU A 234 -11.60 -0.90 -14.28
CA LEU A 234 -13.01 -0.47 -14.25
C LEU A 234 -13.13 1.05 -14.38
N GLN A 235 -12.26 1.81 -13.71
CA GLN A 235 -12.19 3.27 -13.83
C GLN A 235 -11.76 3.69 -15.24
N GLN A 236 -10.80 2.97 -15.82
CA GLN A 236 -10.39 3.20 -17.21
C GLN A 236 -11.55 2.97 -18.17
N ARG A 237 -12.31 1.88 -17.97
CA ARG A 237 -13.48 1.59 -18.81
C ARG A 237 -14.55 2.69 -18.72
N LEU A 238 -14.78 3.20 -17.51
CA LEU A 238 -15.72 4.32 -17.32
C LEU A 238 -15.24 5.59 -18.03
N LEU A 239 -13.96 5.91 -17.94
CA LEU A 239 -13.36 7.04 -18.66
C LEU A 239 -13.50 6.87 -20.19
N ASP A 240 -13.33 5.66 -20.70
CA ASP A 240 -13.52 5.35 -22.13
C ASP A 240 -14.96 5.57 -22.59
N LEU A 241 -15.92 5.18 -21.77
CA LEU A 241 -17.35 5.40 -22.06
C LEU A 241 -17.71 6.89 -22.05
N TRP A 242 -17.11 7.68 -21.14
CA TRP A 242 -17.27 9.13 -21.11
C TRP A 242 -16.62 9.81 -22.33
N LEU A 243 -15.43 9.36 -22.71
CA LEU A 243 -14.69 9.94 -23.82
C LEU A 243 -15.36 9.61 -25.17
N GLY A 244 -15.77 8.35 -25.37
CA GLY A 244 -16.24 7.85 -26.68
C GLY A 244 -15.11 7.96 -27.73
N ASP A 245 -15.46 8.44 -28.91
CA ASP A 245 -14.51 8.61 -30.04
C ASP A 245 -13.69 9.91 -29.97
N ARG A 246 -13.80 10.66 -28.87
CA ARG A 246 -13.11 11.94 -28.68
C ARG A 246 -11.75 11.72 -28.03
N ASP A 247 -10.90 12.75 -28.10
CA ASP A 247 -9.53 12.70 -27.62
C ASP A 247 -9.10 13.90 -26.74
N ASP A 248 -10.05 14.80 -26.40
CA ASP A 248 -9.79 15.92 -25.48
C ASP A 248 -9.59 15.43 -24.02
N LEU A 249 -8.54 14.64 -23.83
CA LEU A 249 -8.17 14.01 -22.57
C LEU A 249 -6.74 14.41 -22.14
N CYS A 250 -6.61 14.97 -20.96
CA CYS A 250 -5.33 15.14 -20.30
C CYS A 250 -5.22 14.19 -19.12
N VAL A 251 -4.13 13.43 -19.06
CA VAL A 251 -3.80 12.59 -17.90
C VAL A 251 -2.51 13.07 -17.26
N VAL A 252 -2.48 13.08 -15.94
CA VAL A 252 -1.32 13.51 -15.16
C VAL A 252 -0.99 12.43 -14.14
N GLY A 253 0.27 12.04 -14.07
CA GLY A 253 0.66 10.98 -13.15
C GLY A 253 2.16 10.84 -12.94
N ASP A 254 2.48 9.96 -12.00
CA ASP A 254 3.83 9.55 -11.64
C ASP A 254 3.87 8.02 -11.47
N GLU A 255 4.45 7.31 -12.41
CA GLU A 255 4.58 5.84 -12.35
C GLU A 255 5.31 5.39 -11.06
N ASP A 256 6.26 6.20 -10.58
CA ASP A 256 7.03 5.90 -9.38
C ASP A 256 6.25 6.15 -8.08
N GLN A 257 4.99 6.59 -8.16
CA GLN A 257 4.07 6.75 -7.04
C GLN A 257 2.87 5.78 -7.10
N THR A 258 2.93 4.73 -7.94
CA THR A 258 1.91 3.66 -7.99
C THR A 258 2.12 2.74 -6.79
N ILE A 259 1.27 2.87 -5.76
CA ILE A 259 1.35 2.13 -4.48
C ILE A 259 0.02 1.49 -4.06
N TYR A 260 -0.93 1.34 -4.99
CA TYR A 260 -2.25 0.73 -4.75
C TYR A 260 -2.52 -0.43 -5.70
N THR A 261 -1.47 -1.18 -6.11
CA THR A 261 -1.61 -2.32 -7.03
C THR A 261 -2.44 -3.45 -6.40
N PHE A 262 -2.40 -3.59 -5.09
CA PHE A 262 -3.23 -4.53 -4.34
C PHE A 262 -4.75 -4.25 -4.50
N ALA A 263 -5.15 -2.98 -4.73
CA ALA A 263 -6.53 -2.58 -5.04
C ALA A 263 -6.84 -2.54 -6.55
N GLY A 264 -5.95 -3.09 -7.38
CA GLY A 264 -6.11 -3.19 -8.83
C GLY A 264 -5.59 -2.00 -9.64
N ALA A 265 -4.95 -1.01 -9.01
CA ALA A 265 -4.30 0.09 -9.72
C ALA A 265 -3.16 -0.40 -10.62
N THR A 266 -2.96 0.26 -11.76
CA THR A 266 -1.86 -0.06 -12.67
C THR A 266 -1.34 1.19 -13.37
N SER A 267 -0.01 1.36 -13.39
CA SER A 267 0.66 2.41 -14.17
C SER A 267 0.67 2.16 -15.67
N ALA A 268 0.23 0.96 -16.11
CA ALA A 268 0.26 0.58 -17.54
C ALA A 268 -0.53 1.55 -18.43
N TYR A 269 -1.63 2.13 -17.92
CA TYR A 269 -2.41 3.11 -18.67
C TYR A 269 -1.66 4.43 -18.88
N LEU A 270 -0.89 4.87 -17.88
CA LEU A 270 -0.05 6.06 -18.01
C LEU A 270 1.12 5.79 -18.96
N ALA A 271 1.83 4.69 -18.78
CA ALA A 271 2.95 4.29 -19.63
C ALA A 271 2.54 4.04 -21.09
N GLY A 272 1.37 3.43 -21.32
CA GLY A 272 0.83 3.12 -22.63
C GLY A 272 0.02 4.24 -23.29
N PHE A 273 -0.08 5.43 -22.68
CA PHE A 273 -0.98 6.49 -23.14
C PHE A 273 -0.70 6.94 -24.59
N THR A 274 0.56 7.17 -24.96
CA THR A 274 0.95 7.59 -26.31
C THR A 274 0.76 6.49 -27.36
N ALA A 275 0.87 5.23 -26.97
CA ALA A 275 0.55 4.11 -27.86
C ALA A 275 -0.96 4.02 -28.12
N ARG A 276 -1.77 4.31 -27.11
CA ARG A 276 -3.23 4.35 -27.24
C ARG A 276 -3.74 5.57 -28.02
N PHE A 277 -3.10 6.71 -27.87
CA PHE A 277 -3.40 7.94 -28.58
C PHE A 277 -2.18 8.38 -29.40
N PRO A 278 -2.04 7.92 -30.66
CA PRO A 278 -0.84 8.21 -31.46
C PRO A 278 -0.56 9.70 -31.69
N GLY A 279 -1.59 10.56 -31.59
CA GLY A 279 -1.46 12.02 -31.66
C GLY A 279 -1.17 12.69 -30.31
N ALA A 280 -0.96 11.93 -29.25
CA ALA A 280 -0.80 12.49 -27.92
C ALA A 280 0.50 13.30 -27.77
N ARG A 281 0.38 14.45 -27.17
CA ARG A 281 1.52 15.25 -26.71
C ARG A 281 1.96 14.73 -25.33
N SER A 282 3.29 14.73 -25.12
CA SER A 282 3.88 14.30 -23.85
C SER A 282 4.71 15.43 -23.26
N VAL A 283 4.44 15.81 -22.01
CA VAL A 283 5.18 16.82 -21.27
C VAL A 283 5.72 16.20 -19.98
N THR A 284 6.98 16.50 -19.65
CA THR A 284 7.60 16.01 -18.41
C THR A 284 7.82 17.18 -17.45
N LEU A 285 7.31 17.05 -16.22
CA LEU A 285 7.54 17.99 -15.13
C LEU A 285 8.61 17.41 -14.20
N ASP A 286 9.85 17.82 -14.35
CA ASP A 286 11.01 17.35 -13.60
C ASP A 286 11.40 18.26 -12.43
N ARG A 287 10.94 19.52 -12.42
CA ARG A 287 11.22 20.48 -11.35
C ARG A 287 10.39 20.19 -10.11
N ASN A 288 11.09 20.01 -8.99
CA ASN A 288 10.44 19.75 -7.69
C ASN A 288 10.46 21.03 -6.83
N TYR A 289 9.27 21.46 -6.40
CA TYR A 289 9.03 22.64 -5.58
C TYR A 289 8.86 22.35 -4.09
N ARG A 290 8.94 21.06 -3.73
CA ARG A 290 8.67 20.59 -2.37
C ARG A 290 9.96 20.39 -1.55
N SER A 291 10.87 19.59 -2.06
CA SER A 291 11.97 19.03 -1.28
C SER A 291 13.32 19.73 -1.57
N SER A 292 14.19 19.75 -0.58
CA SER A 292 15.56 20.25 -0.73
C SER A 292 16.38 19.36 -1.70
N PRO A 293 17.44 19.90 -2.32
CA PRO A 293 18.34 19.13 -3.22
C PRO A 293 18.89 17.86 -2.59
N GLN A 294 19.20 17.89 -1.28
CA GLN A 294 19.75 16.76 -0.56
C GLN A 294 18.76 15.60 -0.44
N ILE A 295 17.49 15.89 -0.18
CA ILE A 295 16.42 14.89 -0.16
C ILE A 295 16.20 14.30 -1.55
N LEU A 296 16.15 15.16 -2.58
CA LEU A 296 15.97 14.69 -3.96
C LEU A 296 17.13 13.86 -4.46
N ALA A 297 18.35 14.13 -3.99
CA ALA A 297 19.51 13.29 -4.31
C ALA A 297 19.33 11.84 -3.80
N LEU A 298 18.71 11.63 -2.63
CA LEU A 298 18.34 10.29 -2.15
C LEU A 298 17.24 9.66 -3.02
N ALA A 299 16.16 10.40 -3.27
CA ALA A 299 15.06 9.93 -4.09
C ALA A 299 15.51 9.54 -5.51
N ASN A 300 16.34 10.37 -6.14
CA ASN A 300 16.90 10.09 -7.47
C ASN A 300 17.81 8.86 -7.47
N ARG A 301 18.60 8.62 -6.39
CA ARG A 301 19.42 7.40 -6.27
C ARG A 301 18.57 6.15 -6.12
N LEU A 302 17.49 6.23 -5.36
CA LEU A 302 16.55 5.10 -5.21
C LEU A 302 15.95 4.70 -6.56
N LEU A 303 15.56 5.68 -7.38
CA LEU A 303 15.04 5.45 -8.73
C LEU A 303 16.12 4.92 -9.69
N ALA A 304 17.34 5.50 -9.65
CA ALA A 304 18.43 5.07 -10.50
C ALA A 304 18.88 3.62 -10.24
N ALA A 305 18.76 3.14 -8.98
CA ALA A 305 19.03 1.75 -8.64
C ALA A 305 18.07 0.75 -9.31
N GLU A 306 16.96 1.21 -9.83
CA GLU A 306 15.96 0.45 -10.63
C GLU A 306 16.15 0.64 -12.16
N GLY A 307 17.19 1.35 -12.56
CA GLY A 307 17.42 1.68 -13.98
C GLY A 307 16.48 2.78 -14.52
N ARG A 308 15.74 3.47 -13.63
CA ARG A 308 14.88 4.60 -14.03
C ARG A 308 15.72 5.79 -14.45
N ARG A 309 15.40 6.37 -15.61
CA ARG A 309 16.09 7.56 -16.15
C ARG A 309 15.56 8.89 -15.61
N LYS A 310 14.42 8.86 -14.93
CA LYS A 310 13.78 10.04 -14.35
C LYS A 310 14.68 10.65 -13.28
N ARG A 311 14.84 11.97 -13.33
CA ARG A 311 15.62 12.74 -12.35
C ARG A 311 14.86 14.00 -11.96
N LEU A 312 14.55 14.13 -10.67
CA LEU A 312 13.94 15.34 -10.12
C LEU A 312 14.99 16.42 -9.88
N VAL A 313 14.66 17.65 -10.25
CA VAL A 313 15.52 18.84 -10.10
C VAL A 313 14.93 19.74 -9.02
N ALA A 314 15.68 20.02 -7.96
CA ALA A 314 15.22 20.88 -6.88
C ALA A 314 15.15 22.36 -7.33
N THR A 315 14.08 23.02 -6.91
CA THR A 315 13.96 24.49 -7.03
C THR A 315 14.12 25.20 -5.68
N ARG A 316 14.03 24.44 -4.58
CA ARG A 316 14.23 24.96 -3.22
C ARG A 316 15.74 25.12 -2.91
N PRO A 317 16.09 26.01 -1.98
CA PRO A 317 17.47 26.15 -1.51
C PRO A 317 17.94 24.87 -0.81
N ALA A 318 19.25 24.73 -0.65
CA ALA A 318 19.87 23.64 0.06
C ALA A 318 19.35 23.55 1.49
N GLY A 319 19.12 22.32 1.93
CA GLY A 319 18.69 21.94 3.28
C GLY A 319 19.77 21.11 4.00
N PRO A 320 19.48 20.63 5.21
CA PRO A 320 20.35 19.72 5.91
C PRO A 320 20.51 18.40 5.14
N THR A 321 21.66 17.77 5.28
CA THR A 321 21.90 16.42 4.73
C THR A 321 21.01 15.42 5.46
N PRO A 322 20.24 14.60 4.72
CA PRO A 322 19.45 13.54 5.32
C PRO A 322 20.30 12.59 6.17
N ALA A 323 19.80 12.23 7.34
CA ALA A 323 20.49 11.35 8.26
C ALA A 323 20.05 9.88 8.05
N ILE A 324 21.01 8.96 7.86
CA ILE A 324 20.77 7.52 7.92
C ILE A 324 21.47 7.03 9.20
N ARG A 325 20.71 6.41 10.12
CA ARG A 325 21.16 6.02 11.45
C ARG A 325 20.95 4.54 11.71
N ARG A 326 22.03 3.86 12.13
CA ARG A 326 21.97 2.52 12.70
C ARG A 326 21.84 2.65 14.22
N CYS A 327 20.87 1.96 14.81
CA CYS A 327 20.68 1.84 16.24
C CYS A 327 21.08 0.43 16.72
N ALA A 328 21.45 0.31 18.00
CA ALA A 328 21.81 -0.97 18.60
C ALA A 328 20.60 -1.89 18.67
N ASP A 329 19.46 -1.33 19.10
CA ASP A 329 18.21 -2.03 19.29
C ASP A 329 17.02 -1.08 19.07
N GLY A 330 15.79 -1.61 19.26
CA GLY A 330 14.55 -0.87 19.08
C GLY A 330 14.41 0.31 20.06
N ASP A 331 14.83 0.15 21.30
CA ASP A 331 14.73 1.21 22.32
C ASP A 331 15.67 2.38 21.98
N ALA A 332 16.88 2.09 21.53
CA ALA A 332 17.80 3.11 21.05
C ALA A 332 17.24 3.86 19.82
N GLU A 333 16.49 3.18 18.95
CA GLU A 333 15.84 3.82 17.81
C GLU A 333 14.66 4.69 18.24
N LEU A 334 13.83 4.24 19.16
CA LEU A 334 12.75 5.06 19.75
C LEU A 334 13.32 6.32 20.42
N ALA A 335 14.42 6.18 21.18
CA ALA A 335 15.11 7.31 21.80
C ALA A 335 15.66 8.29 20.73
N LEU A 336 16.21 7.78 19.62
CA LEU A 336 16.66 8.60 18.50
C LEU A 336 15.49 9.38 17.88
N VAL A 337 14.34 8.74 17.64
CA VAL A 337 13.15 9.39 17.10
C VAL A 337 12.69 10.52 18.00
N VAL A 338 12.52 10.24 19.31
CA VAL A 338 12.09 11.23 20.31
C VAL A 338 13.07 12.40 20.39
N SER A 339 14.39 12.13 20.49
CA SER A 339 15.41 13.18 20.58
C SER A 339 15.49 14.06 19.33
N THR A 340 15.31 13.44 18.14
CA THR A 340 15.30 14.15 16.86
C THR A 340 14.08 15.09 16.80
N ILE A 341 12.90 14.61 17.15
CA ILE A 341 11.67 15.44 17.20
C ILE A 341 11.81 16.57 18.20
N GLY A 342 12.28 16.28 19.42
CA GLY A 342 12.53 17.30 20.44
C GLY A 342 13.53 18.36 19.96
N GLY A 343 14.56 17.97 19.21
CA GLY A 343 15.51 18.89 18.57
C GLY A 343 14.85 19.78 17.51
N LEU A 344 13.98 19.23 16.66
CA LEU A 344 13.25 19.98 15.65
C LEU A 344 12.26 20.98 16.27
N ILE A 345 11.54 20.57 17.31
CA ILE A 345 10.61 21.45 18.02
C ILE A 345 11.38 22.61 18.69
N ARG A 346 12.52 22.36 19.33
CA ARG A 346 13.38 23.41 19.88
C ARG A 346 13.98 24.34 18.83
N ALA A 347 14.07 23.88 17.60
CA ALA A 347 14.48 24.69 16.43
C ALA A 347 13.27 25.29 15.68
N ASP A 348 12.17 25.53 16.38
CA ASP A 348 10.95 26.18 15.93
C ASP A 348 10.19 25.45 14.78
N THR A 349 10.39 24.15 14.61
CA THR A 349 9.57 23.37 13.69
C THR A 349 8.26 23.01 14.39
N PRO A 350 7.09 23.46 13.90
CA PRO A 350 5.81 23.13 14.53
C PRO A 350 5.59 21.62 14.57
N PRO A 351 5.07 21.03 15.67
CA PRO A 351 4.81 19.59 15.74
C PRO A 351 3.93 19.07 14.57
N GLY A 352 2.93 19.83 14.14
CA GLY A 352 2.07 19.51 13.00
C GLY A 352 2.81 19.41 11.64
N GLU A 353 4.02 20.00 11.53
CA GLU A 353 4.90 19.93 10.36
C GLU A 353 5.98 18.83 10.49
N ILE A 354 5.86 17.94 11.48
CA ILE A 354 6.71 16.77 11.66
C ILE A 354 5.86 15.52 11.44
N ALA A 355 6.40 14.53 10.70
CA ALA A 355 5.76 13.25 10.50
C ALA A 355 6.70 12.07 10.76
N ILE A 356 6.18 11.03 11.39
CA ILE A 356 6.79 9.71 11.47
C ILE A 356 6.01 8.80 10.55
N LEU A 357 6.67 8.25 9.54
CA LEU A 357 6.05 7.38 8.55
C LEU A 357 6.54 5.95 8.75
N VAL A 358 5.60 5.04 8.97
CA VAL A 358 5.86 3.62 9.20
C VAL A 358 5.30 2.77 8.07
N ARG A 359 5.80 1.54 7.92
CA ARG A 359 5.26 0.61 6.92
C ARG A 359 4.00 -0.10 7.40
N LEU A 360 3.97 -0.51 8.64
CA LEU A 360 2.91 -1.31 9.26
C LEU A 360 2.28 -0.55 10.41
N ASN A 361 0.97 -0.71 10.59
CA ASN A 361 0.28 -0.11 11.73
C ASN A 361 0.76 -0.68 13.08
N ALA A 362 1.31 -1.90 13.10
CA ALA A 362 1.87 -2.49 14.32
C ALA A 362 3.11 -1.74 14.87
N GLN A 363 3.75 -0.89 14.05
CA GLN A 363 4.88 -0.05 14.48
C GLN A 363 4.44 1.21 15.22
N VAL A 364 3.13 1.55 15.17
CA VAL A 364 2.59 2.80 15.74
C VAL A 364 2.63 2.81 17.27
N PRO A 365 2.13 1.79 18.00
CA PRO A 365 2.01 1.87 19.45
C PRO A 365 3.32 2.05 20.23
N PRO A 366 4.46 1.43 19.89
CA PRO A 366 5.72 1.74 20.57
C PRO A 366 6.14 3.20 20.41
N LEU A 367 5.90 3.79 19.24
CA LEU A 367 6.17 5.21 18.97
C LEU A 367 5.24 6.12 19.77
N GLU A 368 3.95 5.78 19.89
CA GLU A 368 2.98 6.50 20.74
C GLU A 368 3.42 6.51 22.21
N ALA A 369 3.81 5.33 22.72
CA ALA A 369 4.28 5.21 24.10
C ALA A 369 5.54 6.07 24.34
N ALA A 370 6.50 6.06 23.41
CA ALA A 370 7.73 6.84 23.50
C ALA A 370 7.46 8.36 23.45
N LEU A 371 6.59 8.82 22.55
CA LEU A 371 6.19 10.23 22.43
C LEU A 371 5.42 10.70 23.67
N THR A 372 4.50 9.87 24.19
CA THR A 372 3.76 10.14 25.42
C THR A 372 4.70 10.31 26.59
N LYS A 373 5.64 9.37 26.78
CA LYS A 373 6.66 9.43 27.86
C LYS A 373 7.51 10.69 27.77
N ALA A 374 7.76 11.18 26.57
CA ALA A 374 8.53 12.39 26.34
C ALA A 374 7.71 13.69 26.40
N GLY A 375 6.38 13.60 26.60
CA GLY A 375 5.48 14.77 26.60
C GLY A 375 5.34 15.46 25.25
N ILE A 376 5.63 14.75 24.15
CA ILE A 376 5.52 15.30 22.79
C ILE A 376 4.10 15.05 22.26
N PRO A 377 3.33 16.12 21.92
CA PRO A 377 1.99 15.95 21.37
C PRO A 377 2.06 15.29 19.98
N PHE A 378 1.19 14.31 19.74
CA PHE A 378 1.09 13.61 18.46
C PHE A 378 -0.35 13.36 18.07
N ARG A 379 -0.56 12.99 16.80
CA ARG A 379 -1.84 12.52 16.26
C ARG A 379 -1.63 11.32 15.35
N VAL A 380 -2.39 10.27 15.56
CA VAL A 380 -2.41 9.09 14.70
C VAL A 380 -3.43 9.30 13.58
N ARG A 381 -2.96 9.19 12.34
CA ARG A 381 -3.86 9.22 11.19
C ARG A 381 -4.16 7.79 10.76
N GLY A 382 -5.35 7.30 11.11
CA GLY A 382 -5.76 5.98 10.65
C GLY A 382 -6.50 5.09 11.62
N GLY A 383 -6.96 5.63 12.70
CA GLY A 383 -7.65 4.93 13.78
C GLY A 383 -6.69 4.63 14.94
N ARG A 384 -7.22 4.76 16.12
CA ARG A 384 -6.50 4.54 17.36
C ARG A 384 -6.32 3.04 17.59
N PHE A 385 -5.20 2.64 18.17
CA PHE A 385 -4.88 1.23 18.40
C PHE A 385 -5.97 0.53 19.23
N PHE A 386 -6.38 1.15 20.35
CA PHE A 386 -7.40 0.59 21.23
C PHE A 386 -8.83 0.65 20.66
N GLU A 387 -9.06 1.42 19.60
CA GLU A 387 -10.35 1.47 18.89
C GLU A 387 -10.46 0.39 17.78
N ARG A 388 -9.37 -0.29 17.46
CA ARG A 388 -9.36 -1.35 16.44
C ARG A 388 -10.29 -2.49 16.83
N PRO A 389 -11.08 -3.04 15.88
CA PRO A 389 -12.01 -4.12 16.14
C PRO A 389 -11.35 -5.33 16.84
N GLU A 390 -10.20 -5.77 16.33
CA GLU A 390 -9.46 -6.91 16.86
C GLU A 390 -8.95 -6.69 18.29
N VAL A 391 -8.53 -5.47 18.61
CA VAL A 391 -8.07 -5.09 19.96
C VAL A 391 -9.26 -5.04 20.92
N ARG A 392 -10.37 -4.45 20.50
CA ARG A 392 -11.61 -4.40 21.30
C ARG A 392 -12.16 -5.79 21.57
N ASP A 393 -12.09 -6.69 20.61
CA ASP A 393 -12.50 -8.09 20.74
C ASP A 393 -11.58 -8.83 21.73
N ALA A 394 -10.27 -8.65 21.60
CA ALA A 394 -9.29 -9.20 22.53
C ALA A 394 -9.52 -8.71 23.97
N LEU A 395 -9.77 -7.41 24.17
CA LEU A 395 -10.09 -6.85 25.48
C LEU A 395 -11.41 -7.40 26.06
N ARG A 396 -12.40 -7.70 25.19
CA ARG A 396 -13.63 -8.40 25.64
C ARG A 396 -13.33 -9.81 26.15
N LEU A 397 -12.42 -10.54 25.52
CA LEU A 397 -11.99 -11.87 25.98
C LEU A 397 -11.21 -11.78 27.29
N LEU A 398 -10.37 -10.77 27.49
CA LEU A 398 -9.68 -10.52 28.75
C LEU A 398 -10.68 -10.32 29.92
N ARG A 399 -11.78 -9.55 29.71
CA ARG A 399 -12.85 -9.36 30.68
C ARG A 399 -13.56 -10.64 31.11
N ARG A 400 -13.52 -11.68 30.27
CA ARG A 400 -14.19 -12.97 30.53
C ARG A 400 -13.28 -14.01 31.15
N LEU A 401 -12.06 -13.65 31.55
CA LEU A 401 -11.18 -14.56 32.28
C LEU A 401 -11.76 -14.88 33.66
N PRO A 402 -11.51 -16.11 34.17
CA PRO A 402 -11.99 -16.49 35.49
C PRO A 402 -11.47 -15.54 36.59
N ALA A 403 -12.33 -15.20 37.53
CA ALA A 403 -11.95 -14.43 38.72
C ALA A 403 -10.89 -15.20 39.51
N GLY A 404 -9.79 -14.52 39.87
CA GLY A 404 -8.68 -15.14 40.61
C GLY A 404 -7.47 -15.54 39.75
N THR A 405 -7.54 -15.48 38.40
CA THR A 405 -6.36 -15.60 37.54
C THR A 405 -5.44 -14.40 37.78
N ARG A 406 -4.16 -14.62 38.06
CA ARG A 406 -3.20 -13.56 38.47
C ARG A 406 -1.81 -13.76 37.83
N GLY A 407 -1.08 -12.66 37.67
CA GLY A 407 0.29 -12.65 37.14
C GLY A 407 0.38 -13.20 35.73
N ASP A 408 1.43 -13.94 35.42
CA ASP A 408 1.66 -14.51 34.09
C ASP A 408 0.51 -15.42 33.63
N ALA A 409 -0.18 -16.10 34.54
CA ALA A 409 -1.36 -16.91 34.23
C ALA A 409 -2.50 -16.11 33.57
N VAL A 410 -2.57 -14.78 33.76
CA VAL A 410 -3.54 -13.91 33.08
C VAL A 410 -3.19 -13.83 31.61
N ALA A 411 -1.91 -13.55 31.28
CA ALA A 411 -1.44 -13.45 29.92
C ALA A 411 -1.59 -14.79 29.16
N ASP A 412 -1.22 -15.89 29.80
CA ASP A 412 -1.31 -17.23 29.23
C ASP A 412 -2.76 -17.67 28.98
N ALA A 413 -3.64 -17.47 29.97
CA ALA A 413 -5.07 -17.79 29.82
C ALA A 413 -5.73 -16.91 28.76
N TRP A 414 -5.31 -15.65 28.67
CA TRP A 414 -5.80 -14.74 27.62
C TRP A 414 -5.32 -15.16 26.24
N GLU A 415 -4.02 -15.47 26.08
CA GLU A 415 -3.47 -15.98 24.83
C GLU A 415 -4.18 -17.25 24.37
N ALA A 416 -4.43 -18.20 25.28
CA ALA A 416 -5.18 -19.42 24.96
C ALA A 416 -6.59 -19.11 24.40
N ARG A 417 -7.28 -18.09 24.95
CA ARG A 417 -8.57 -17.65 24.42
C ARG A 417 -8.44 -16.96 23.06
N LEU A 418 -7.43 -16.12 22.88
CA LEU A 418 -7.17 -15.49 21.58
C LEU A 418 -6.95 -16.56 20.50
N ARG A 419 -6.21 -17.62 20.80
CA ARG A 419 -6.02 -18.76 19.90
C ARG A 419 -7.34 -19.47 19.57
N ALA A 420 -8.15 -19.77 20.58
CA ALA A 420 -9.39 -20.54 20.44
C ALA A 420 -10.53 -19.74 19.78
N GLU A 421 -10.71 -18.48 20.15
CA GLU A 421 -11.87 -17.67 19.77
C GLU A 421 -11.60 -16.70 18.62
N MET A 422 -10.33 -16.29 18.42
CA MET A 422 -9.93 -15.36 17.37
C MET A 422 -8.98 -15.98 16.31
N GLY A 423 -8.57 -17.25 16.46
CA GLY A 423 -7.63 -17.90 15.55
C GLY A 423 -6.24 -17.24 15.57
N PHE A 424 -5.83 -16.73 16.74
CA PHE A 424 -4.53 -16.11 16.90
C PHE A 424 -3.43 -17.18 16.81
N ASP A 425 -2.53 -17.00 15.87
CA ASP A 425 -1.34 -17.82 15.70
C ASP A 425 -0.13 -16.91 15.40
N PRO A 426 0.70 -16.62 16.44
CA PRO A 426 1.85 -15.72 16.28
C PRO A 426 2.98 -16.33 15.41
N ASP A 427 3.03 -17.65 15.30
CA ASP A 427 4.06 -18.39 14.56
C ASP A 427 3.57 -18.83 13.17
N GLY A 428 2.27 -18.68 12.89
CA GLY A 428 1.65 -19.08 11.64
C GLY A 428 1.84 -18.08 10.50
N ASP A 429 1.83 -18.59 9.27
CA ASP A 429 1.83 -17.76 8.07
C ASP A 429 0.43 -17.17 7.84
N ALA A 430 0.17 -15.99 8.43
CA ALA A 430 -1.07 -15.27 8.22
C ALA A 430 -1.21 -14.84 6.76
N VAL A 431 -2.22 -15.37 6.06
CA VAL A 431 -2.52 -15.06 4.66
C VAL A 431 -3.38 -13.80 4.59
N GLY A 432 -2.90 -12.77 3.88
CA GLY A 432 -3.56 -11.48 3.76
C GLY A 432 -2.89 -10.37 4.59
N ALA A 433 -3.02 -9.12 4.14
CA ALA A 433 -2.39 -7.97 4.79
C ALA A 433 -3.03 -7.68 6.15
N GLU A 434 -4.36 -7.72 6.21
CA GLU A 434 -5.11 -7.46 7.44
C GLU A 434 -4.95 -8.58 8.46
N ALA A 435 -4.87 -9.85 8.03
CA ALA A 435 -4.61 -10.97 8.92
C ALA A 435 -3.24 -10.81 9.61
N ARG A 436 -2.23 -10.36 8.87
CA ARG A 436 -0.90 -10.05 9.43
C ARG A 436 -0.93 -8.85 10.38
N GLU A 437 -1.61 -7.77 10.02
CA GLU A 437 -1.78 -6.60 10.91
C GLU A 437 -2.54 -6.97 12.18
N ARG A 438 -3.59 -7.78 12.06
CA ARG A 438 -4.34 -8.30 13.21
C ARG A 438 -3.46 -9.15 14.13
N THR A 439 -2.70 -10.10 13.56
CA THR A 439 -1.78 -10.92 14.36
C THR A 439 -0.73 -10.06 15.04
N ALA A 440 -0.12 -9.09 14.34
CA ALA A 440 0.84 -8.17 14.93
C ALA A 440 0.23 -7.30 16.03
N ALA A 441 -1.02 -6.84 15.88
CA ALA A 441 -1.72 -6.07 16.92
C ALA A 441 -1.99 -6.92 18.17
N LEU A 442 -2.36 -8.19 18.02
CA LEU A 442 -2.59 -9.09 19.14
C LEU A 442 -1.28 -9.49 19.85
N VAL A 443 -0.19 -9.72 19.09
CA VAL A 443 1.15 -9.94 19.65
C VAL A 443 1.53 -8.75 20.54
N LEU A 444 1.46 -7.56 19.99
CA LEU A 444 1.80 -6.32 20.70
C LEU A 444 0.93 -6.13 21.96
N LEU A 445 -0.36 -6.42 21.86
CA LEU A 445 -1.28 -6.29 23.01
C LEU A 445 -0.91 -7.26 24.14
N LEU A 446 -0.46 -8.49 23.79
CA LEU A 446 0.07 -9.46 24.77
C LEU A 446 1.42 -9.02 25.34
N GLU A 447 2.29 -8.43 24.52
CA GLU A 447 3.58 -7.89 25.01
C GLU A 447 3.37 -6.76 26.02
N ILE A 448 2.47 -5.82 25.70
CA ILE A 448 2.08 -4.74 26.64
C ILE A 448 1.53 -5.32 27.95
N ALA A 449 0.72 -6.38 27.89
CA ALA A 449 0.20 -7.03 29.09
C ALA A 449 1.31 -7.68 29.92
N ARG A 450 2.24 -8.41 29.28
CA ARG A 450 3.38 -9.05 29.94
C ARG A 450 4.32 -8.02 30.57
N GLU A 451 4.59 -6.92 29.86
CA GLU A 451 5.36 -5.80 30.39
C GLU A 451 4.70 -5.16 31.63
N ALA A 452 3.37 -4.92 31.56
CA ALA A 452 2.61 -4.38 32.68
C ALA A 452 2.61 -5.32 33.91
N ILE A 453 2.57 -6.64 33.68
CA ILE A 453 2.69 -7.66 34.72
C ILE A 453 4.09 -7.62 35.36
N ALA A 454 5.14 -7.61 34.55
CA ALA A 454 6.53 -7.62 34.99
C ALA A 454 6.93 -6.33 35.73
N SER A 455 6.38 -5.18 35.32
CA SER A 455 6.70 -3.85 35.87
C SER A 455 5.88 -3.47 37.09
N HIS A 456 4.93 -4.31 37.52
CA HIS A 456 4.06 -3.97 38.66
C HIS A 456 4.83 -4.01 39.99
N PRO A 457 4.70 -3.00 40.86
CA PRO A 457 5.35 -3.00 42.18
C PRO A 457 4.93 -4.22 43.01
N GLY A 458 5.81 -5.18 43.18
CA GLY A 458 5.56 -6.48 43.80
C GLY A 458 6.02 -7.67 42.93
N ALA A 459 6.54 -7.45 41.75
CA ALA A 459 7.24 -8.45 40.99
C ALA A 459 8.48 -8.93 41.77
N GLY A 460 8.43 -10.17 42.24
CA GLY A 460 9.47 -10.76 43.14
C GLY A 460 8.96 -11.20 44.48
N GLN A 461 7.67 -10.90 44.85
CA GLN A 461 6.99 -11.53 46.01
C GLN A 461 6.11 -12.71 45.52
N PRO A 462 5.86 -13.73 46.34
CA PRO A 462 5.01 -14.86 45.95
C PRO A 462 3.57 -14.37 45.65
N ALA A 463 3.20 -14.45 44.39
CA ALA A 463 1.99 -14.02 43.70
C ALA A 463 1.91 -12.51 43.32
N PRO A 464 2.29 -12.12 42.08
CA PRO A 464 1.98 -10.79 41.54
C PRO A 464 0.46 -10.52 41.62
N ARG A 465 0.09 -9.31 42.08
CA ARG A 465 -1.34 -8.94 42.31
C ARG A 465 -2.07 -8.54 41.00
N VAL A 466 -1.39 -8.55 39.82
CA VAL A 466 -1.99 -8.14 38.56
C VAL A 466 -3.01 -9.17 38.09
N ASP A 467 -4.25 -8.76 38.00
CA ASP A 467 -5.35 -9.53 37.41
C ASP A 467 -5.88 -8.89 36.15
N ALA A 468 -6.89 -9.51 35.52
CA ALA A 468 -7.51 -8.99 34.30
C ALA A 468 -8.08 -7.57 34.46
N ALA A 469 -8.61 -7.23 35.66
CA ALA A 469 -9.18 -5.91 35.93
C ALA A 469 -8.08 -4.83 35.95
N THR A 470 -6.94 -5.15 36.56
CA THR A 470 -5.76 -4.28 36.61
C THR A 470 -5.22 -3.99 35.22
N LEU A 471 -5.09 -5.02 34.39
CA LEU A 471 -4.68 -4.86 32.99
C LEU A 471 -5.68 -4.02 32.17
N LEU A 472 -6.97 -4.27 32.32
CA LEU A 472 -8.02 -3.49 31.65
C LEU A 472 -8.00 -2.01 32.05
N ALA A 473 -7.71 -1.71 33.33
CA ALA A 473 -7.55 -0.34 33.80
C ALA A 473 -6.30 0.32 33.21
N ASP A 474 -5.20 -0.42 33.07
CA ASP A 474 -3.99 0.07 32.38
C ASP A 474 -4.25 0.37 30.93
N PHE A 475 -4.88 -0.56 30.19
CA PHE A 475 -5.28 -0.34 28.81
C PHE A 475 -6.25 0.83 28.63
N GLY A 476 -7.18 1.02 29.58
CA GLY A 476 -8.08 2.17 29.63
C GLY A 476 -7.33 3.50 29.71
N ARG A 477 -6.35 3.61 30.58
CA ARG A 477 -5.50 4.82 30.70
C ARG A 477 -4.70 5.07 29.42
N ARG A 478 -4.15 4.02 28.79
CA ARG A 478 -3.42 4.13 27.51
C ARG A 478 -4.36 4.58 26.39
N ALA A 479 -5.58 4.07 26.33
CA ALA A 479 -6.60 4.47 25.37
C ALA A 479 -7.03 5.95 25.56
N GLU A 480 -7.17 6.42 26.80
CA GLU A 480 -7.46 7.82 27.10
C GLU A 480 -6.30 8.74 26.66
N THR A 481 -5.06 8.33 26.89
CA THR A 481 -3.88 9.06 26.44
C THR A 481 -3.82 9.15 24.91
N GLU A 482 -4.12 8.05 24.20
CA GLU A 482 -4.26 8.02 22.75
C GLU A 482 -5.41 8.92 22.29
N ALA A 483 -6.52 8.98 23.05
CA ALA A 483 -7.68 9.83 22.76
C ALA A 483 -7.38 11.33 22.92
N ALA A 484 -6.51 11.70 23.82
CA ALA A 484 -6.12 13.08 24.10
C ALA A 484 -5.17 13.68 23.05
N GLY A 485 -4.82 12.93 21.99
CA GLY A 485 -3.93 13.38 20.92
C GLY A 485 -4.31 14.75 20.35
N SER A 486 -3.31 15.66 20.26
CA SER A 486 -3.49 17.06 19.87
C SER A 486 -3.74 17.21 18.38
N ALA A 487 -4.66 18.11 17.98
CA ALA A 487 -4.87 18.49 16.58
C ALA A 487 -3.58 19.02 15.91
N ASP A 488 -2.69 19.63 16.68
CA ASP A 488 -1.43 20.24 16.23
C ASP A 488 -0.19 19.40 16.55
N GLY A 489 -0.37 18.12 16.88
CA GLY A 489 0.72 17.21 17.23
C GLY A 489 1.47 16.62 16.03
N VAL A 490 2.60 15.96 16.35
CA VAL A 490 3.41 15.19 15.37
C VAL A 490 2.53 14.15 14.67
N ASN A 491 2.64 14.08 13.34
CA ASN A 491 1.83 13.15 12.56
C ASN A 491 2.45 11.74 12.60
N LEU A 492 1.68 10.75 13.01
CA LEU A 492 2.08 9.35 13.02
C LEU A 492 1.15 8.57 12.09
N LEU A 493 1.69 7.99 11.00
CA LEU A 493 0.88 7.34 9.97
C LEU A 493 1.70 6.36 9.13
N THR A 494 1.01 5.50 8.37
CA THR A 494 1.69 4.62 7.42
C THR A 494 2.11 5.37 6.16
N LEU A 495 3.13 4.83 5.47
CA LEU A 495 3.63 5.33 4.18
C LEU A 495 2.52 5.46 3.13
N HIS A 496 1.59 4.49 3.05
CA HIS A 496 0.45 4.54 2.13
C HIS A 496 -0.43 5.77 2.37
N ARG A 497 -0.71 6.08 3.63
CA ARG A 497 -1.54 7.23 4.02
C ARG A 497 -0.84 8.57 3.88
N ALA A 498 0.49 8.54 3.74
CA ALA A 498 1.30 9.74 3.51
C ALA A 498 1.23 10.25 2.06
N LYS A 499 0.70 9.43 1.11
CA LYS A 499 0.54 9.86 -0.28
C LYS A 499 -0.35 11.11 -0.36
N GLY A 500 0.07 12.10 -1.14
CA GLY A 500 -0.61 13.39 -1.25
C GLY A 500 -0.32 14.39 -0.12
N LEU A 501 0.34 13.98 0.97
CA LEU A 501 0.71 14.86 2.09
C LEU A 501 2.18 15.29 2.01
N GLU A 502 2.57 16.26 2.85
CA GLU A 502 3.94 16.74 2.93
C GLU A 502 4.20 17.48 4.24
N TRP A 503 5.43 17.42 4.75
CA TRP A 503 5.83 18.03 6.02
C TRP A 503 7.23 18.63 5.92
N GLU A 504 7.54 19.57 6.79
CA GLU A 504 8.87 20.15 6.89
C GLU A 504 9.92 19.11 7.30
N ALA A 505 9.53 18.19 8.22
CA ALA A 505 10.38 17.11 8.70
C ALA A 505 9.70 15.75 8.59
N VAL A 506 10.42 14.74 8.11
CA VAL A 506 9.95 13.34 8.04
C VAL A 506 10.99 12.40 8.68
N LEU A 507 10.50 11.48 9.50
CA LEU A 507 11.27 10.39 10.07
C LEU A 507 10.72 9.06 9.53
N LEU A 508 11.62 8.18 9.09
CA LEU A 508 11.33 6.85 8.55
C LEU A 508 12.08 5.82 9.42
N PRO A 509 11.51 5.38 10.54
CA PRO A 509 12.13 4.34 11.38
C PRO A 509 11.88 2.93 10.82
N GLU A 510 12.61 1.95 11.37
CA GLU A 510 12.43 0.52 11.09
C GLU A 510 12.63 0.13 9.63
N LEU A 511 13.61 0.76 8.96
CA LEU A 511 13.97 0.40 7.59
C LEU A 511 14.81 -0.89 7.57
N GLU A 512 14.13 -2.02 7.74
CA GLU A 512 14.73 -3.36 7.92
C GLU A 512 14.13 -4.36 6.93
N GLU A 513 14.94 -5.37 6.55
CA GLU A 513 14.44 -6.53 5.81
C GLU A 513 13.30 -7.21 6.59
N GLY A 514 12.21 -7.50 5.88
CA GLY A 514 10.99 -8.06 6.46
C GLY A 514 10.02 -7.02 7.03
N THR A 515 10.43 -5.73 7.13
CA THR A 515 9.57 -4.59 7.47
C THR A 515 9.34 -3.71 6.23
N LEU A 516 10.41 -3.20 5.60
CA LEU A 516 10.39 -2.51 4.32
C LEU A 516 11.66 -2.88 3.52
N PRO A 517 11.58 -3.79 2.54
CA PRO A 517 10.37 -4.46 2.06
C PRO A 517 9.79 -5.47 3.06
N VAL A 518 8.48 -5.69 2.96
CA VAL A 518 7.80 -6.73 3.75
C VAL A 518 8.19 -8.12 3.24
N ARG A 519 8.16 -9.13 4.14
CA ARG A 519 8.63 -10.50 3.82
C ARG A 519 7.95 -11.13 2.61
N HIS A 520 6.65 -10.90 2.45
CA HIS A 520 5.89 -11.50 1.34
C HIS A 520 6.21 -10.89 -0.04
N ALA A 521 6.89 -9.74 -0.08
CA ALA A 521 7.42 -9.20 -1.32
C ALA A 521 8.75 -9.87 -1.74
N GLU A 522 9.33 -10.71 -0.87
CA GLU A 522 10.55 -11.45 -1.21
C GLU A 522 10.22 -12.54 -2.24
N GLY A 523 10.90 -12.51 -3.39
CA GLY A 523 10.68 -13.44 -4.50
C GLY A 523 9.62 -13.03 -5.51
N ASP A 524 9.02 -11.83 -5.35
CA ASP A 524 8.12 -11.20 -6.31
C ASP A 524 8.70 -9.83 -6.70
N ASP A 525 9.19 -9.70 -7.92
CA ASP A 525 9.85 -8.49 -8.41
C ASP A 525 8.88 -7.29 -8.48
N ASP A 526 7.61 -7.53 -8.82
CA ASP A 526 6.58 -6.47 -8.90
C ASP A 526 6.21 -5.96 -7.50
N ALA A 527 6.03 -6.87 -6.54
CA ALA A 527 5.79 -6.52 -5.14
C ALA A 527 7.00 -5.78 -4.54
N LEU A 528 8.23 -6.22 -4.86
CA LEU A 528 9.45 -5.56 -4.42
C LEU A 528 9.58 -4.15 -5.02
N ALA A 529 9.21 -3.98 -6.29
CA ALA A 529 9.18 -2.67 -6.94
C ALA A 529 8.13 -1.75 -6.29
N GLU A 530 6.96 -2.28 -5.85
CA GLU A 530 5.96 -1.51 -5.12
C GLU A 530 6.49 -1.04 -3.75
N GLU A 531 7.16 -1.90 -2.99
CA GLU A 531 7.79 -1.55 -1.72
C GLU A 531 8.86 -0.45 -1.89
N ARG A 532 9.61 -0.47 -2.99
CA ARG A 532 10.57 0.58 -3.33
C ARG A 532 9.86 1.91 -3.67
N ARG A 533 8.77 1.87 -4.46
CA ARG A 533 7.95 3.05 -4.74
C ARG A 533 7.34 3.63 -3.45
N LEU A 534 6.99 2.76 -2.51
CA LEU A 534 6.48 3.19 -1.21
C LEU A 534 7.54 3.95 -0.40
N LEU A 535 8.80 3.48 -0.39
CA LEU A 535 9.91 4.24 0.19
C LEU A 535 10.13 5.56 -0.56
N TYR A 536 10.11 5.56 -1.90
CA TYR A 536 10.21 6.79 -2.70
C TYR A 536 9.13 7.82 -2.34
N VAL A 537 7.88 7.37 -2.16
CA VAL A 537 6.79 8.21 -1.66
C VAL A 537 7.17 8.78 -0.30
N GLY A 538 7.65 7.97 0.65
CA GLY A 538 8.06 8.43 1.98
C GLY A 538 9.15 9.49 1.95
N LEU A 539 10.25 9.26 1.20
CA LEU A 539 11.35 10.20 1.04
C LEU A 539 10.86 11.57 0.52
N THR A 540 9.99 11.54 -0.49
CA THR A 540 9.48 12.74 -1.18
C THR A 540 8.35 13.45 -0.42
N ARG A 541 7.98 13.00 0.79
CA ARG A 541 7.08 13.74 1.70
C ARG A 541 7.81 14.82 2.47
N ALA A 542 9.13 14.69 2.64
CA ALA A 542 9.94 15.66 3.36
C ALA A 542 10.23 16.91 2.51
N ARG A 543 10.06 18.08 3.13
CA ARG A 543 10.45 19.35 2.52
C ARG A 543 11.91 19.70 2.82
N ARG A 544 12.35 19.56 4.07
CA ARG A 544 13.66 20.04 4.50
C ARG A 544 14.47 19.03 5.33
N HIS A 545 13.84 18.37 6.29
CA HIS A 545 14.52 17.43 7.19
C HIS A 545 14.06 16.01 6.92
N LEU A 546 15.01 15.09 6.80
CA LEU A 546 14.74 13.68 6.57
C LEU A 546 15.69 12.83 7.43
N THR A 547 15.11 11.96 8.25
CA THR A 547 15.86 11.00 9.06
C THR A 547 15.36 9.59 8.73
N LEU A 548 16.28 8.70 8.40
CA LEU A 548 16.05 7.28 8.18
C LEU A 548 16.76 6.51 9.28
N SER A 549 16.15 5.48 9.84
CA SER A 549 16.79 4.67 10.86
C SER A 549 16.42 3.19 10.76
N TRP A 550 17.24 2.34 11.38
CA TRP A 550 17.05 0.92 11.54
C TRP A 550 17.77 0.42 12.76
N ALA A 551 17.29 -0.66 13.39
CA ALA A 551 17.91 -1.26 14.56
C ALA A 551 18.55 -2.62 14.22
N SER A 552 19.70 -2.91 14.85
CA SER A 552 20.41 -4.18 14.64
C SER A 552 19.73 -5.36 15.33
N ARG A 553 18.94 -5.10 16.38
CA ARG A 553 18.21 -6.08 17.17
C ARG A 553 16.84 -5.53 17.52
N ARG A 554 15.84 -6.40 17.58
CA ARG A 554 14.50 -6.07 18.10
C ARG A 554 13.97 -7.22 18.93
N ALA A 555 13.11 -6.90 19.89
CA ALA A 555 12.28 -7.91 20.53
C ALA A 555 11.42 -8.61 19.48
N GLY A 556 11.47 -9.91 19.45
CA GLY A 556 10.58 -10.77 18.68
C GLY A 556 9.48 -11.36 19.53
N PRO A 557 8.59 -12.19 18.96
CA PRO A 557 7.54 -12.86 19.69
C PRO A 557 8.11 -13.61 20.92
N GLY A 558 7.48 -13.42 22.08
CA GLY A 558 7.95 -14.02 23.35
C GLY A 558 9.17 -13.34 23.98
N GLY A 559 9.50 -12.09 23.61
CA GLY A 559 10.59 -11.30 24.22
C GLY A 559 12.00 -11.74 23.80
N ARG A 560 12.13 -12.64 22.85
CA ARG A 560 13.43 -13.07 22.30
C ARG A 560 14.04 -11.97 21.45
N GLU A 561 15.30 -11.60 21.68
CA GLU A 561 16.01 -10.69 20.77
C GLU A 561 16.23 -11.36 19.38
N VAL A 562 15.81 -10.67 18.33
CA VAL A 562 15.99 -11.09 16.94
C VAL A 562 16.94 -10.13 16.25
N GLN A 563 17.98 -10.66 15.63
CA GLN A 563 18.89 -9.89 14.78
C GLN A 563 18.15 -9.39 13.54
N ARG A 564 18.33 -8.11 13.23
CA ARG A 564 17.76 -7.45 12.05
C ARG A 564 18.85 -7.06 11.06
N ARG A 565 18.48 -7.03 9.79
CA ARG A 565 19.33 -6.53 8.70
C ARG A 565 18.76 -5.23 8.17
N PRO A 566 19.61 -4.26 7.78
CA PRO A 566 19.10 -3.05 7.15
C PRO A 566 18.32 -3.39 5.87
N SER A 567 17.30 -2.62 5.59
CA SER A 567 16.57 -2.70 4.33
C SER A 567 17.53 -2.68 3.14
N ARG A 568 17.33 -3.56 2.17
CA ARG A 568 18.13 -3.59 0.93
C ARG A 568 18.09 -2.26 0.18
N PHE A 569 17.05 -1.48 0.36
CA PHE A 569 16.92 -0.15 -0.25
C PHE A 569 17.88 0.88 0.32
N LEU A 570 18.30 0.75 1.59
CA LEU A 570 19.27 1.65 2.21
C LEU A 570 20.64 1.57 1.53
N ARG A 571 21.04 0.42 1.01
CA ARG A 571 22.30 0.25 0.28
C ARG A 571 22.37 1.17 -0.95
N ALA A 572 21.28 1.34 -1.67
CA ALA A 572 21.18 2.26 -2.79
C ALA A 572 21.32 3.74 -2.36
N LEU A 573 20.98 4.04 -1.11
CA LEU A 573 21.04 5.39 -0.55
C LEU A 573 22.41 5.72 0.04
N GLU A 574 23.13 4.75 0.63
CA GLU A 574 24.41 4.94 1.33
C GLU A 574 25.58 5.29 0.40
N GLY A 575 25.62 4.79 -0.82
CA GLY A 575 26.70 5.04 -1.78
C GLY A 575 26.96 6.52 -2.13
N GLY A 576 26.11 7.44 -1.66
CA GLY A 576 26.27 8.88 -1.84
C GLY A 576 26.39 9.69 -0.54
N ALA A 577 26.07 9.11 0.62
CA ALA A 577 26.23 9.79 1.91
C ALA A 577 27.74 9.94 2.25
N ALA A 578 28.55 8.95 1.89
CA ALA A 578 30.02 9.02 2.04
C ALA A 578 30.67 10.05 1.10
N ALA A 579 30.08 10.33 -0.06
CA ALA A 579 30.56 11.35 -0.99
C ALA A 579 30.20 12.78 -0.56
N LEU A 580 29.11 12.95 0.21
CA LEU A 580 28.66 14.26 0.72
C LEU A 580 29.33 14.66 2.06
N ALA A 581 30.03 13.72 2.73
CA ALA A 581 30.70 13.95 4.01
C ALA A 581 32.17 14.36 3.86
N ARG A 582 32.69 14.56 2.65
CA ARG A 582 34.04 15.09 2.46
C ARG A 582 33.97 16.61 2.28
N PRO A 583 34.42 17.41 3.24
CA PRO A 583 34.59 18.84 3.04
C PRO A 583 35.89 19.08 2.22
N GLY A 584 35.72 19.76 1.09
CA GLY A 584 36.86 20.36 0.38
C GLY A 584 37.30 19.65 -0.88
N ALA A 585 36.66 19.98 -2.01
CA ALA A 585 37.29 20.02 -3.32
C ALA A 585 36.44 20.90 -4.26
N ASP A 586 36.45 22.20 -3.99
CA ASP A 586 36.11 23.20 -4.99
C ASP A 586 37.42 23.64 -5.67
N ALA A 587 37.67 23.12 -6.87
CA ALA A 587 38.45 23.79 -7.92
C ALA A 587 38.04 23.21 -9.27
N PRO A 588 37.69 24.04 -10.28
CA PRO A 588 37.35 23.56 -11.61
C PRO A 588 38.65 23.05 -12.30
N PRO A 589 38.64 21.87 -12.95
CA PRO A 589 39.79 21.46 -13.75
C PRO A 589 39.78 22.22 -15.08
N GLY A 590 40.90 22.87 -15.35
CA GLY A 590 41.24 23.44 -16.64
C GLY A 590 41.37 22.38 -17.74
N PRO A 591 41.34 22.78 -19.04
CA PRO A 591 41.26 21.85 -20.16
C PRO A 591 42.55 21.08 -20.36
N GLY A 592 42.57 19.82 -19.94
CA GLY A 592 43.68 18.88 -20.09
C GLY A 592 43.36 17.71 -21.01
N ARG A 593 44.07 17.70 -22.10
CA ARG A 593 44.25 16.71 -23.19
C ARG A 593 43.80 15.28 -22.90
N LEU A 594 42.90 14.80 -23.78
CA LEU A 594 42.53 13.39 -23.96
C LEU A 594 43.80 12.54 -24.27
N ARG A 595 44.17 11.65 -23.34
CA ARG A 595 45.02 10.50 -23.65
C ARG A 595 44.15 9.26 -23.77
N ALA A 596 44.18 8.67 -24.96
CA ALA A 596 43.57 7.37 -25.26
C ALA A 596 44.27 6.29 -24.41
N SER A 597 43.54 5.65 -23.52
CA SER A 597 43.97 4.44 -22.83
C SER A 597 43.41 3.24 -23.54
N ARG A 598 44.34 2.39 -24.01
CA ARG A 598 44.04 1.09 -24.63
C ARG A 598 43.27 0.21 -23.65
N VAL A 599 42.15 -0.31 -24.10
CA VAL A 599 41.43 -1.39 -23.42
C VAL A 599 42.20 -2.68 -23.61
N THR A 600 42.78 -3.20 -22.52
CA THR A 600 43.33 -4.57 -22.49
C THR A 600 42.21 -5.49 -22.08
N VAL A 601 41.78 -6.31 -23.03
CA VAL A 601 40.82 -7.42 -22.79
C VAL A 601 41.60 -8.54 -22.10
N LEU A 602 41.27 -8.86 -20.85
CA LEU A 602 41.67 -10.08 -20.18
C LEU A 602 40.65 -11.18 -20.51
N PRO A 603 41.05 -12.36 -20.96
CA PRO A 603 40.15 -13.47 -21.21
C PRO A 603 39.93 -14.24 -19.91
N GLY A 604 38.63 -14.63 -19.68
CA GLY A 604 38.29 -15.73 -18.79
C GLY A 604 37.69 -15.33 -17.44
N ALA A 605 36.41 -14.90 -17.44
CA ALA A 605 35.55 -15.15 -16.28
C ALA A 605 34.51 -16.23 -16.66
N PRO A 606 34.26 -17.24 -15.83
CA PRO A 606 33.31 -18.29 -16.16
C PRO A 606 31.89 -17.71 -16.12
N VAL A 607 31.22 -17.84 -17.27
CA VAL A 607 29.77 -17.66 -17.39
C VAL A 607 29.12 -18.76 -16.56
N PHE A 608 28.50 -18.42 -15.45
CA PHE A 608 27.58 -19.33 -14.77
C PHE A 608 26.34 -19.48 -15.64
N SER A 609 26.37 -20.51 -16.48
CA SER A 609 25.19 -21.03 -17.14
C SER A 609 24.28 -21.63 -16.07
N THR A 610 23.07 -21.13 -15.96
CA THR A 610 21.99 -21.87 -15.27
C THR A 610 21.93 -23.27 -15.91
N PRO A 611 21.96 -24.35 -15.14
CA PRO A 611 21.86 -25.69 -15.72
C PRO A 611 20.48 -25.81 -16.41
N ALA A 612 20.47 -26.11 -17.68
CA ALA A 612 19.27 -26.53 -18.39
C ALA A 612 18.69 -27.75 -17.63
N ALA A 613 17.42 -27.67 -17.27
CA ALA A 613 16.72 -28.77 -16.61
C ALA A 613 16.90 -30.05 -17.46
N ARG A 614 17.31 -31.12 -16.80
CA ARG A 614 17.46 -32.43 -17.48
C ARG A 614 16.06 -32.92 -17.85
N PRO A 615 15.87 -33.62 -18.99
CA PRO A 615 14.57 -34.15 -19.39
C PRO A 615 13.90 -35.06 -18.31
N THR A 616 14.70 -35.63 -17.42
CA THR A 616 14.25 -36.41 -16.25
C THR A 616 13.63 -35.57 -15.14
N ASP A 617 13.97 -34.29 -15.04
CA ASP A 617 13.45 -33.42 -13.98
C ASP A 617 12.02 -32.94 -14.29
N GLU A 618 11.68 -32.73 -15.56
CA GLU A 618 10.31 -32.42 -15.98
C GLU A 618 9.36 -33.58 -15.81
N SER A 619 9.84 -34.81 -16.10
CA SER A 619 9.07 -36.06 -15.93
C SER A 619 8.74 -36.31 -14.44
N LEU A 620 9.73 -36.18 -13.55
CA LEU A 620 9.54 -36.33 -12.10
C LEU A 620 8.59 -35.23 -11.56
N ALA A 621 8.76 -34.00 -11.97
CA ALA A 621 7.88 -32.89 -11.56
C ALA A 621 6.42 -33.14 -12.01
N ALA A 622 6.22 -33.69 -13.21
CA ALA A 622 4.89 -34.02 -13.71
C ALA A 622 4.25 -35.15 -12.92
N GLU A 623 5.02 -36.20 -12.56
CA GLU A 623 4.51 -37.32 -11.77
C GLU A 623 4.17 -36.91 -10.33
N LEU A 624 5.00 -36.10 -9.69
CA LEU A 624 4.72 -35.55 -8.37
C LEU A 624 3.44 -34.64 -8.35
N ARG A 625 3.23 -33.84 -9.40
CA ARG A 625 1.98 -33.05 -9.55
C ARG A 625 0.77 -33.95 -9.77
N ALA A 626 0.89 -35.01 -10.57
CA ALA A 626 -0.18 -35.96 -10.81
C ALA A 626 -0.55 -36.75 -9.53
N TRP A 627 0.45 -37.20 -8.76
CA TRP A 627 0.27 -37.81 -7.45
C TRP A 627 -0.48 -36.86 -6.49
N ARG A 628 -0.01 -35.64 -6.34
CA ARG A 628 -0.67 -34.64 -5.50
C ARG A 628 -2.14 -34.43 -5.89
N SER A 629 -2.41 -34.31 -7.19
CA SER A 629 -3.78 -34.11 -7.69
C SER A 629 -4.68 -35.32 -7.42
N ALA A 630 -4.12 -36.54 -7.46
CA ALA A 630 -4.84 -37.76 -7.11
C ALA A 630 -5.17 -37.82 -5.61
N ARG A 631 -4.20 -37.47 -4.75
CA ARG A 631 -4.41 -37.41 -3.30
C ARG A 631 -5.41 -36.33 -2.89
N CYS A 632 -5.33 -35.16 -3.49
CA CYS A 632 -6.31 -34.09 -3.26
C CYS A 632 -7.75 -34.56 -3.51
N ARG A 633 -7.95 -35.35 -4.59
CA ARG A 633 -9.27 -35.87 -4.91
C ARG A 633 -9.70 -36.99 -3.94
N ALA A 634 -8.76 -37.84 -3.50
CA ALA A 634 -9.04 -38.95 -2.59
C ALA A 634 -9.36 -38.45 -1.18
N ASP A 635 -8.59 -37.50 -0.69
CA ASP A 635 -8.66 -37.02 0.69
C ASP A 635 -9.60 -35.78 0.83
N GLY A 636 -10.09 -35.24 -0.28
CA GLY A 636 -10.99 -34.05 -0.28
C GLY A 636 -10.33 -32.79 0.24
N VAL A 637 -9.00 -32.69 0.14
CA VAL A 637 -8.22 -31.56 0.68
C VAL A 637 -7.47 -30.81 -0.43
N PRO A 638 -7.20 -29.50 -0.26
CA PRO A 638 -6.47 -28.69 -1.23
C PRO A 638 -5.01 -29.16 -1.44
N ALA A 639 -4.46 -28.87 -2.62
CA ALA A 639 -3.13 -29.30 -3.06
C ALA A 639 -1.99 -28.90 -2.10
N TYR A 640 -2.03 -27.73 -1.51
CA TYR A 640 -1.01 -27.27 -0.56
C TYR A 640 -1.05 -27.98 0.79
N VAL A 641 -2.18 -28.59 1.17
CA VAL A 641 -2.29 -29.43 2.37
C VAL A 641 -1.53 -30.72 2.17
N ILE A 642 -1.67 -31.33 0.99
CA ILE A 642 -0.92 -32.53 0.62
C ILE A 642 0.56 -32.21 0.45
N ALA A 643 0.89 -31.33 -0.52
CA ALA A 643 2.27 -30.91 -0.80
C ALA A 643 2.28 -29.57 -1.52
N PRO A 644 2.81 -28.48 -0.92
CA PRO A 644 2.96 -27.20 -1.61
C PRO A 644 3.97 -27.29 -2.76
N ASP A 645 3.87 -26.41 -3.75
CA ASP A 645 4.75 -26.42 -4.93
C ASP A 645 6.23 -26.29 -4.56
N THR A 646 6.54 -25.53 -3.51
CA THR A 646 7.91 -25.41 -2.97
C THR A 646 8.46 -26.75 -2.45
N LEU A 647 7.60 -27.60 -1.89
CA LEU A 647 8.00 -28.95 -1.49
C LEU A 647 8.23 -29.84 -2.71
N LEU A 648 7.34 -29.79 -3.72
CA LEU A 648 7.53 -30.58 -4.95
C LEU A 648 8.81 -30.16 -5.68
N ALA A 649 9.10 -28.86 -5.77
CA ALA A 649 10.35 -28.35 -6.33
C ALA A 649 11.59 -28.86 -5.55
N ALA A 650 11.55 -28.81 -4.22
CA ALA A 650 12.63 -29.30 -3.38
C ALA A 650 12.83 -30.82 -3.51
N LEU A 651 11.76 -31.60 -3.72
CA LEU A 651 11.85 -33.05 -3.96
C LEU A 651 12.52 -33.35 -5.32
N VAL A 652 12.22 -32.59 -6.35
CA VAL A 652 12.85 -32.71 -7.68
C VAL A 652 14.34 -32.37 -7.59
N GLU A 653 14.69 -31.30 -6.87
CA GLU A 653 16.07 -30.83 -6.73
C GLU A 653 16.93 -31.77 -5.86
N GLN A 654 16.42 -32.17 -4.69
CA GLN A 654 17.20 -32.90 -3.67
C GLN A 654 17.15 -34.44 -3.82
N ARG A 655 16.15 -35.00 -4.52
CA ARG A 655 15.93 -36.43 -4.77
C ARG A 655 16.24 -37.29 -3.56
N PRO A 656 15.55 -37.12 -2.43
CA PRO A 656 15.83 -37.89 -1.23
C PRO A 656 15.55 -39.39 -1.44
N ALA A 657 16.54 -40.25 -1.12
CA ALA A 657 16.46 -41.71 -1.33
C ALA A 657 16.07 -42.49 -0.05
N SER A 658 15.72 -41.82 1.03
CA SER A 658 15.31 -42.46 2.28
C SER A 658 14.39 -41.58 3.11
N ILE A 659 13.62 -42.16 4.03
CA ILE A 659 12.78 -41.45 5.00
C ILE A 659 13.59 -40.39 5.78
N ALA A 660 14.82 -40.77 6.19
CA ALA A 660 15.70 -39.85 6.91
C ALA A 660 16.17 -38.65 6.05
N ALA A 661 16.35 -38.87 4.75
CA ALA A 661 16.65 -37.79 3.81
C ALA A 661 15.40 -36.93 3.49
N LEU A 662 14.25 -37.58 3.30
CA LEU A 662 12.96 -36.91 3.04
C LEU A 662 12.56 -36.01 4.21
N ARG A 663 12.81 -36.40 5.45
CA ARG A 663 12.58 -35.60 6.67
C ARG A 663 13.35 -34.26 6.69
N ARG A 664 14.48 -34.16 5.97
CA ARG A 664 15.31 -32.96 5.89
C ARG A 664 14.87 -32.00 4.78
N VAL A 665 13.98 -32.44 3.91
CA VAL A 665 13.45 -31.58 2.83
C VAL A 665 12.55 -30.50 3.42
N LYS A 666 12.81 -29.25 3.09
CA LYS A 666 12.03 -28.10 3.57
C LYS A 666 10.55 -28.26 3.16
N GLY A 667 9.66 -28.24 4.13
CA GLY A 667 8.22 -28.45 3.92
C GLY A 667 7.72 -29.86 4.22
N MET A 668 8.62 -30.81 4.49
CA MET A 668 8.29 -32.17 4.90
C MET A 668 8.21 -32.28 6.42
N GLY A 669 7.07 -31.86 6.98
CA GLY A 669 6.80 -31.99 8.40
C GLY A 669 6.46 -33.46 8.82
N PRO A 670 6.51 -33.79 10.15
CA PRO A 670 6.26 -35.14 10.64
C PRO A 670 4.95 -35.76 10.12
N ALA A 671 3.86 -35.00 10.17
CA ALA A 671 2.55 -35.48 9.72
C ALA A 671 2.51 -35.86 8.23
N ARG A 672 3.18 -35.06 7.36
CA ARG A 672 3.28 -35.36 5.92
C ARG A 672 4.18 -36.58 5.66
N LEU A 673 5.24 -36.67 6.44
CA LEU A 673 6.15 -37.81 6.34
C LEU A 673 5.44 -39.12 6.68
N ASP A 674 4.64 -39.12 7.75
CA ASP A 674 3.88 -40.30 8.20
C ASP A 674 2.77 -40.67 7.22
N LEU A 675 2.10 -39.71 6.60
CA LEU A 675 0.98 -39.92 5.67
C LEU A 675 1.42 -40.25 4.24
N HIS A 676 2.51 -39.64 3.77
CA HIS A 676 2.87 -39.64 2.34
C HIS A 676 4.34 -40.02 2.06
N GLY A 677 5.15 -40.26 3.09
CA GLY A 677 6.59 -40.51 2.95
C GLY A 677 6.93 -41.67 2.03
N ASP A 678 6.26 -42.80 2.20
CA ASP A 678 6.51 -44.02 1.42
C ASP A 678 6.09 -43.83 -0.05
N GLU A 679 4.98 -43.17 -0.32
CA GLU A 679 4.51 -42.91 -1.68
C GLU A 679 5.46 -41.94 -2.44
N LEU A 680 5.93 -40.90 -1.77
CA LEU A 680 6.89 -39.97 -2.33
C LEU A 680 8.23 -40.65 -2.63
N LEU A 681 8.73 -41.48 -1.74
CA LEU A 681 9.94 -42.26 -1.99
C LEU A 681 9.77 -43.24 -3.15
N ALA A 682 8.61 -43.90 -3.27
CA ALA A 682 8.30 -44.76 -4.40
C ALA A 682 8.28 -44.04 -5.74
N ILE A 683 7.82 -42.76 -5.78
CA ILE A 683 7.88 -41.93 -6.97
C ILE A 683 9.33 -41.53 -7.27
N LEU A 684 10.05 -41.05 -6.29
CA LEU A 684 11.45 -40.63 -6.43
C LEU A 684 12.38 -41.75 -6.87
N ALA A 685 12.10 -42.98 -6.44
CA ALA A 685 12.89 -44.17 -6.81
C ALA A 685 12.70 -44.61 -8.28
N ARG A 686 11.64 -44.13 -8.98
CA ARG A 686 11.40 -44.42 -10.40
C ARG A 686 12.11 -43.47 -11.35
N HIS A 687 12.62 -42.38 -10.83
CA HIS A 687 13.31 -41.31 -11.56
C HIS A 687 14.74 -41.09 -11.09
#